data_5a00b15beeebf2b414a5681060f44ac3
#
_entry.id   5a00b15beeebf2b414a5681060f44ac3
#
_cell.length_a   1.000
_cell.length_b   1.000
_cell.length_c   1.000
_cell.angle_alpha   90.00
_cell.angle_beta   90.00
_cell.angle_gamma   90.00
#
_symmetry.space_group_name_H-M   'P 1'
#
loop_
_entity.id
_entity.type
_entity.pdbx_description
1 polymer ?
#
loop_
_entity_poly.entity_id
_entity_poly.type
_entity_poly.pdbx_seq_one_letter_code
_entity_poly.pdbx_strand_id
1 'polypeptide(L)'
;MSAPRTPAVADSLVVPAGTTAGDAVGAAGLPATGPKAVVVVRDPAGRLRDLDWIPELNTEVTPVRIDEPDGLNVLRHSTAHVLAQAVQDLFPEAKLGIGPPITDGFYYDFDVAKPFHPEDLQKLEKRMQEIVKAGQTFRRREYPSLADAKVELADEPYKLELVDLKGSEDAADASDVSVEVGHGELTHYDNLDRDGNRVWGDLCRGPHLPSTRLIPAFKLMRSAAAYWRGSEKNPQLQRIYGTAWPSRDELKAYLHRLAEAERRDHRKLGTELDLFSFPDEIGSGLVVFHPKGGVIKREMEDYVRRRHIEEGFQYVGTPHISKEGLFHTSGHLPYYQDTMFPPMHMEGSDYYLKAMNCPMHNLIYSSRGRSYRELPLRLFEFGSVYRYEKSGVVHGLTRVRGMTQDDSHSYVTAEQAPAEIKHLLDFVLSLLRDFGLDDYYLELSTRDPKSDKFIGTDEQWAVATQVLEDVATESGLDPVLDPGGAAFYGPKISVQARDAIGRTWQMSTIQYDFNQPARFGLEYQAADGTRQEPVMIHSAKFGSIERFFGVLVEHYAGAFPAWLAPVQVVGIPIREDHADYLTSFVARLRAEGIRAEVDYSDDRMQKKIRTAQQQKVPFMVIAGDDDVAAGTVSFRYRDGSQRNGVPLDEAVAHVTEVVRSRTNAGPSAELTRGGNPRKGERVTEEA
;
A
#
# COMPACT_ATOMS: atom_id res chain seq x y z
N MET A 1 -2.37 -8.59 18.11
CA MET A 1 -2.44 -9.90 17.43
C MET A 1 -1.04 -10.40 17.22
N SER A 2 -0.83 -11.70 17.52
CA SER A 2 0.44 -12.37 17.33
C SER A 2 1.01 -12.08 15.93
N ALA A 3 2.30 -11.80 15.89
CA ALA A 3 3.14 -11.80 14.70
C ALA A 3 2.76 -12.93 13.73
N PRO A 4 3.04 -12.83 12.43
CA PRO A 4 3.00 -13.98 11.57
C PRO A 4 3.85 -15.05 12.27
N ARG A 5 3.20 -16.08 12.76
CA ARG A 5 3.91 -17.23 13.34
C ARG A 5 4.95 -17.62 12.30
N THR A 6 6.21 -17.66 12.72
CA THR A 6 7.22 -18.47 12.03
C THR A 6 6.52 -19.72 11.53
N PRO A 7 6.59 -20.08 10.23
CA PRO A 7 5.89 -21.25 9.74
C PRO A 7 6.26 -22.38 10.66
N ALA A 8 5.24 -23.05 11.22
CA ALA A 8 5.47 -24.27 11.98
C ALA A 8 6.38 -25.12 11.11
N VAL A 9 7.48 -25.63 11.69
CA VAL A 9 8.43 -26.51 11.00
C VAL A 9 7.57 -27.51 10.23
N ALA A 10 7.53 -27.37 8.92
CA ALA A 10 6.76 -28.24 8.07
C ALA A 10 7.37 -29.61 8.26
N ASP A 11 6.55 -30.61 8.62
CA ASP A 11 7.00 -31.98 8.79
C ASP A 11 7.69 -32.39 7.49
N SER A 12 9.02 -32.56 7.53
CA SER A 12 9.77 -33.05 6.40
C SER A 12 9.39 -34.51 6.13
N LEU A 13 9.38 -34.91 4.89
CA LEU A 13 9.20 -36.32 4.50
C LEU A 13 10.33 -36.75 3.57
N VAL A 14 10.63 -38.05 3.58
CA VAL A 14 11.62 -38.62 2.68
C VAL A 14 10.91 -39.20 1.45
N VAL A 15 11.31 -38.74 0.26
CA VAL A 15 10.93 -39.35 -1.00
C VAL A 15 11.96 -40.41 -1.36
N PRO A 16 11.60 -41.69 -1.37
CA PRO A 16 12.52 -42.76 -1.75
C PRO A 16 13.00 -42.66 -3.20
N ALA A 17 14.22 -43.05 -3.47
CA ALA A 17 14.74 -43.13 -4.85
C ALA A 17 13.82 -44.01 -5.72
N GLY A 18 13.49 -43.51 -6.91
CA GLY A 18 12.64 -44.24 -7.88
C GLY A 18 11.13 -44.18 -7.57
N THR A 19 10.71 -43.43 -6.52
CA THR A 19 9.30 -43.16 -6.20
C THR A 19 8.95 -41.71 -6.53
N THR A 20 7.69 -41.41 -6.87
CA THR A 20 7.27 -40.02 -7.08
C THR A 20 7.12 -39.28 -5.75
N ALA A 21 7.32 -37.98 -5.76
CA ALA A 21 7.02 -37.15 -4.59
C ALA A 21 5.53 -37.26 -4.18
N GLY A 22 4.62 -37.42 -5.12
CA GLY A 22 3.17 -37.62 -4.89
C GLY A 22 2.86 -38.93 -4.15
N ASP A 23 3.56 -40.04 -4.50
CA ASP A 23 3.42 -41.30 -3.78
C ASP A 23 3.89 -41.20 -2.34
N ALA A 24 5.01 -40.50 -2.10
CA ALA A 24 5.53 -40.26 -0.76
C ALA A 24 4.59 -39.38 0.07
N VAL A 25 4.01 -38.32 -0.52
CA VAL A 25 2.99 -37.45 0.11
C VAL A 25 1.75 -38.28 0.48
N GLY A 26 1.29 -39.15 -0.44
CA GLY A 26 0.16 -40.05 -0.19
C GLY A 26 0.43 -41.06 0.92
N ALA A 27 1.62 -41.68 0.92
CA ALA A 27 2.05 -42.61 1.96
C ALA A 27 2.17 -41.96 3.35
N ALA A 28 2.51 -40.66 3.41
CA ALA A 28 2.52 -39.86 4.63
C ALA A 28 1.11 -39.43 5.10
N GLY A 29 0.05 -39.79 4.35
CA GLY A 29 -1.32 -39.44 4.72
C GLY A 29 -1.66 -37.94 4.59
N LEU A 30 -0.87 -37.18 3.82
CA LEU A 30 -1.07 -35.76 3.61
C LEU A 30 -2.22 -35.54 2.60
N PRO A 31 -2.97 -34.40 2.73
CA PRO A 31 -4.14 -34.16 1.89
C PRO A 31 -3.76 -33.90 0.43
N ALA A 32 -4.32 -34.68 -0.50
CA ALA A 32 -4.14 -34.51 -1.95
C ALA A 32 -5.21 -33.61 -2.59
N THR A 33 -6.25 -33.23 -1.85
CA THR A 33 -7.36 -32.39 -2.35
C THR A 33 -7.86 -31.45 -1.26
N GLY A 34 -8.61 -30.43 -1.68
CA GLY A 34 -9.19 -29.44 -0.77
C GLY A 34 -8.26 -28.24 -0.51
N PRO A 35 -8.68 -27.32 0.38
CA PRO A 35 -7.99 -26.04 0.57
C PRO A 35 -6.61 -26.15 1.26
N LYS A 36 -6.23 -27.33 1.70
CA LYS A 36 -4.90 -27.64 2.29
C LYS A 36 -4.17 -28.76 1.53
N ALA A 37 -4.54 -29.01 0.27
CA ALA A 37 -3.89 -30.01 -0.56
C ALA A 37 -2.40 -29.70 -0.72
N VAL A 38 -1.56 -30.73 -0.57
CA VAL A 38 -0.14 -30.63 -0.96
C VAL A 38 -0.07 -30.67 -2.48
N VAL A 39 0.53 -29.66 -3.06
CA VAL A 39 0.54 -29.47 -4.52
C VAL A 39 1.90 -29.59 -5.16
N VAL A 40 2.96 -29.30 -4.40
CA VAL A 40 4.37 -29.46 -4.78
C VAL A 40 5.19 -29.80 -3.54
N VAL A 41 6.46 -30.17 -3.74
CA VAL A 41 7.43 -30.33 -2.64
C VAL A 41 8.61 -29.41 -2.85
N ARG A 42 9.31 -29.03 -1.76
CA ARG A 42 10.55 -28.27 -1.78
C ARG A 42 11.71 -29.21 -1.51
N ASP A 43 12.69 -29.25 -2.42
CA ASP A 43 13.93 -30.03 -2.26
C ASP A 43 14.92 -29.35 -1.28
N PRO A 44 15.99 -30.02 -0.83
CA PRO A 44 16.97 -29.45 0.08
C PRO A 44 17.74 -28.24 -0.48
N ALA A 45 17.74 -28.06 -1.80
CA ALA A 45 18.31 -26.89 -2.45
C ALA A 45 17.33 -25.71 -2.53
N GLY A 46 16.14 -25.84 -1.90
CA GLY A 46 15.10 -24.82 -1.88
C GLY A 46 14.25 -24.75 -3.15
N ARG A 47 14.43 -25.65 -4.12
CA ARG A 47 13.70 -25.66 -5.39
C ARG A 47 12.35 -26.36 -5.22
N LEU A 48 11.32 -25.80 -5.80
CA LEU A 48 10.01 -26.44 -5.88
C LEU A 48 10.01 -27.51 -6.97
N ARG A 49 9.41 -28.67 -6.65
CA ARG A 49 9.29 -29.83 -7.52
C ARG A 49 7.85 -30.26 -7.66
N ASP A 50 7.47 -30.66 -8.87
CA ASP A 50 6.18 -31.28 -9.14
C ASP A 50 5.97 -32.56 -8.33
N LEU A 51 4.74 -32.97 -8.11
CA LEU A 51 4.47 -34.23 -7.40
C LEU A 51 4.82 -35.48 -8.23
N ASP A 52 5.00 -35.39 -9.55
CA ASP A 52 5.50 -36.46 -10.40
C ASP A 52 7.03 -36.57 -10.44
N TRP A 53 7.74 -35.66 -9.78
CA TRP A 53 9.20 -35.71 -9.68
C TRP A 53 9.68 -36.95 -8.93
N ILE A 54 10.69 -37.63 -9.51
CA ILE A 54 11.34 -38.82 -8.98
C ILE A 54 12.79 -38.48 -8.68
N PRO A 55 13.25 -38.51 -7.41
CA PRO A 55 14.65 -38.31 -7.09
C PRO A 55 15.51 -39.52 -7.41
N GLU A 56 16.78 -39.28 -7.73
CA GLU A 56 17.79 -40.36 -7.94
C GLU A 56 18.24 -41.02 -6.63
N LEU A 57 18.18 -40.27 -5.52
CA LEU A 57 18.52 -40.72 -4.18
C LEU A 57 17.36 -40.43 -3.23
N ASN A 58 17.34 -41.16 -2.09
CA ASN A 58 16.41 -40.84 -1.01
C ASN A 58 16.61 -39.39 -0.61
N THR A 59 15.58 -38.56 -0.85
CA THR A 59 15.65 -37.09 -0.66
C THR A 59 14.66 -36.63 0.36
N GLU A 60 15.13 -35.91 1.36
CA GLU A 60 14.25 -35.23 2.31
C GLU A 60 13.64 -33.99 1.65
N VAL A 61 12.32 -33.81 1.73
CA VAL A 61 11.61 -32.68 1.12
C VAL A 61 10.61 -32.10 2.10
N THR A 62 10.25 -30.85 1.88
CA THR A 62 9.16 -30.17 2.61
C THR A 62 7.93 -30.12 1.73
N PRO A 63 6.79 -30.69 2.15
CA PRO A 63 5.52 -30.54 1.44
C PRO A 63 5.06 -29.08 1.42
N VAL A 64 4.54 -28.62 0.28
CA VAL A 64 3.99 -27.26 0.12
C VAL A 64 2.50 -27.35 -0.20
N ARG A 65 1.69 -26.70 0.65
CA ARG A 65 0.24 -26.70 0.51
C ARG A 65 -0.25 -25.55 -0.36
N ILE A 66 -1.39 -25.76 -0.99
CA ILE A 66 -2.03 -24.80 -1.90
C ILE A 66 -2.37 -23.46 -1.24
N ASP A 67 -2.57 -23.42 0.09
CA ASP A 67 -2.88 -22.23 0.89
C ASP A 67 -1.60 -21.49 1.39
N GLU A 68 -0.41 -22.02 1.13
CA GLU A 68 0.87 -21.39 1.45
C GLU A 68 1.31 -20.46 0.30
N PRO A 69 2.18 -19.48 0.54
CA PRO A 69 2.60 -18.51 -0.49
C PRO A 69 3.08 -19.15 -1.79
N ASP A 70 3.94 -20.17 -1.71
CA ASP A 70 4.44 -20.86 -2.92
C ASP A 70 3.37 -21.72 -3.57
N GLY A 71 2.51 -22.37 -2.78
CA GLY A 71 1.37 -23.12 -3.31
C GLY A 71 0.35 -22.23 -4.04
N LEU A 72 0.11 -21.02 -3.52
CA LEU A 72 -0.70 -20.00 -4.20
C LEU A 72 -0.07 -19.56 -5.52
N ASN A 73 1.24 -19.40 -5.59
CA ASN A 73 1.94 -19.08 -6.82
C ASN A 73 1.79 -20.20 -7.86
N VAL A 74 1.91 -21.46 -7.42
CA VAL A 74 1.71 -22.64 -8.29
C VAL A 74 0.25 -22.73 -8.78
N LEU A 75 -0.74 -22.47 -7.91
CA LEU A 75 -2.15 -22.40 -8.28
C LEU A 75 -2.40 -21.35 -9.36
N ARG A 76 -1.89 -20.12 -9.13
CA ARG A 76 -2.04 -18.98 -10.05
C ARG A 76 -1.36 -19.24 -11.39
N HIS A 77 -0.15 -19.76 -11.35
CA HIS A 77 0.60 -20.15 -12.56
C HIS A 77 -0.13 -21.22 -13.37
N SER A 78 -0.60 -22.28 -12.71
CA SER A 78 -1.38 -23.34 -13.39
C SER A 78 -2.71 -22.81 -13.96
N THR A 79 -3.33 -21.84 -13.28
CA THR A 79 -4.54 -21.19 -13.78
C THR A 79 -4.24 -20.30 -15.00
N ALA A 80 -3.06 -19.65 -15.05
CA ALA A 80 -2.60 -18.90 -16.23
C ALA A 80 -2.43 -19.83 -17.45
N HIS A 81 -1.90 -21.04 -17.29
CA HIS A 81 -1.83 -22.03 -18.36
C HIS A 81 -3.22 -22.49 -18.84
N VAL A 82 -4.16 -22.70 -17.91
CA VAL A 82 -5.56 -23.01 -18.28
C VAL A 82 -6.20 -21.86 -19.07
N LEU A 83 -5.87 -20.59 -18.73
CA LEU A 83 -6.29 -19.44 -19.52
C LEU A 83 -5.67 -19.47 -20.92
N ALA A 84 -4.35 -19.73 -21.03
CA ALA A 84 -3.65 -19.77 -22.32
C ALA A 84 -4.25 -20.84 -23.25
N GLN A 85 -4.50 -22.04 -22.73
CA GLN A 85 -5.20 -23.09 -23.44
C GLN A 85 -6.61 -22.65 -23.89
N ALA A 86 -7.39 -22.03 -22.99
CA ALA A 86 -8.74 -21.57 -23.32
C ALA A 86 -8.73 -20.49 -24.41
N VAL A 87 -7.71 -19.60 -24.39
CA VAL A 87 -7.55 -18.59 -25.46
C VAL A 87 -7.25 -19.24 -26.78
N GLN A 88 -6.30 -20.16 -26.89
CA GLN A 88 -5.99 -20.84 -28.16
C GLN A 88 -7.12 -21.75 -28.64
N ASP A 89 -7.90 -22.32 -27.72
CA ASP A 89 -9.11 -23.10 -28.10
C ASP A 89 -10.19 -22.23 -28.75
N LEU A 90 -10.35 -20.97 -28.34
CA LEU A 90 -11.37 -20.05 -28.86
C LEU A 90 -10.84 -19.08 -29.92
N PHE A 91 -9.55 -18.80 -29.88
CA PHE A 91 -8.82 -17.91 -30.79
C PHE A 91 -7.53 -18.60 -31.27
N PRO A 92 -7.62 -19.54 -32.23
CA PRO A 92 -6.49 -20.39 -32.65
C PRO A 92 -5.31 -19.63 -33.23
N GLU A 93 -5.52 -18.40 -33.71
CA GLU A 93 -4.47 -17.51 -34.22
C GLU A 93 -3.66 -16.80 -33.12
N ALA A 94 -4.14 -16.83 -31.87
CA ALA A 94 -3.47 -16.16 -30.75
C ALA A 94 -2.08 -16.74 -30.49
N LYS A 95 -1.06 -15.87 -30.42
CA LYS A 95 0.30 -16.25 -30.04
C LYS A 95 0.54 -16.01 -28.59
N LEU A 96 1.29 -16.92 -27.96
CA LEU A 96 1.53 -16.92 -26.53
C LEU A 96 2.75 -16.04 -26.17
N GLY A 97 2.54 -15.10 -25.26
CA GLY A 97 3.60 -14.35 -24.58
C GLY A 97 4.07 -15.06 -23.31
N ILE A 98 3.88 -14.42 -22.15
CA ILE A 98 4.22 -14.93 -20.82
C ILE A 98 3.03 -14.88 -19.86
N GLY A 99 3.02 -15.78 -18.86
CA GLY A 99 1.92 -15.95 -17.91
C GLY A 99 2.34 -16.13 -16.45
N PRO A 100 3.08 -15.18 -15.83
CA PRO A 100 3.54 -15.33 -14.47
C PRO A 100 2.42 -15.15 -13.42
N PRO A 101 2.55 -15.80 -12.25
CA PRO A 101 1.78 -15.42 -11.08
C PRO A 101 2.21 -14.03 -10.58
N ILE A 102 1.25 -13.28 -10.04
CA ILE A 102 1.45 -11.99 -9.40
C ILE A 102 0.77 -11.98 -8.03
N THR A 103 1.00 -10.95 -7.23
CA THR A 103 0.30 -10.77 -5.97
C THR A 103 -1.21 -10.81 -6.19
N ASP A 104 -1.90 -11.73 -5.49
CA ASP A 104 -3.33 -11.97 -5.55
C ASP A 104 -3.91 -12.38 -6.91
N GLY A 105 -3.06 -12.77 -7.88
CA GLY A 105 -3.54 -13.15 -9.19
C GLY A 105 -2.49 -13.70 -10.15
N PHE A 106 -2.80 -13.59 -11.41
CA PHE A 106 -1.94 -13.94 -12.53
C PHE A 106 -2.30 -13.06 -13.73
N TYR A 107 -1.45 -13.03 -14.72
CA TYR A 107 -1.82 -12.55 -16.06
C TYR A 107 -1.27 -13.49 -17.13
N TYR A 108 -1.74 -13.30 -18.36
CA TYR A 108 -1.12 -13.89 -19.53
C TYR A 108 -1.21 -12.93 -20.71
N ASP A 109 -0.12 -12.82 -21.46
CA ASP A 109 0.02 -11.96 -22.63
C ASP A 109 -0.23 -12.72 -23.92
N PHE A 110 -1.03 -12.13 -24.79
CA PHE A 110 -1.42 -12.72 -26.08
C PHE A 110 -1.21 -11.71 -27.21
N ASP A 111 -0.64 -12.17 -28.31
CA ASP A 111 -0.72 -11.44 -29.58
C ASP A 111 -1.97 -11.90 -30.33
N VAL A 112 -2.89 -10.98 -30.53
CA VAL A 112 -4.19 -11.22 -31.17
C VAL A 112 -4.53 -10.08 -32.12
N ALA A 113 -5.21 -10.41 -33.22
CA ALA A 113 -5.58 -9.43 -34.23
C ALA A 113 -6.55 -8.33 -33.74
N LYS A 114 -7.35 -8.63 -32.72
CA LYS A 114 -8.32 -7.71 -32.11
C LYS A 114 -8.26 -7.78 -30.59
N PRO A 115 -8.38 -6.64 -29.88
CA PRO A 115 -8.45 -6.63 -28.43
C PRO A 115 -9.60 -7.48 -27.89
N PHE A 116 -9.38 -8.10 -26.71
CA PHE A 116 -10.44 -8.83 -26.00
C PHE A 116 -11.48 -7.87 -25.43
N HIS A 117 -12.75 -8.21 -25.61
CA HIS A 117 -13.88 -7.50 -25.01
C HIS A 117 -14.35 -8.21 -23.72
N PRO A 118 -15.10 -7.53 -22.84
CA PRO A 118 -15.64 -8.14 -21.62
C PRO A 118 -16.45 -9.43 -21.86
N GLU A 119 -17.14 -9.52 -22.98
CA GLU A 119 -17.89 -10.72 -23.39
C GLU A 119 -16.98 -11.92 -23.71
N ASP A 120 -15.79 -11.65 -24.23
CA ASP A 120 -14.81 -12.71 -24.51
C ASP A 120 -14.24 -13.27 -23.21
N LEU A 121 -14.02 -12.44 -22.20
CA LEU A 121 -13.61 -12.91 -20.86
C LEU A 121 -14.63 -13.88 -20.27
N GLN A 122 -15.94 -13.65 -20.48
CA GLN A 122 -16.99 -14.57 -20.00
C GLN A 122 -16.95 -15.91 -20.74
N LYS A 123 -16.71 -15.89 -22.06
CA LYS A 123 -16.55 -17.12 -22.86
C LYS A 123 -15.30 -17.89 -22.43
N LEU A 124 -14.20 -17.19 -22.22
CA LEU A 124 -12.94 -17.75 -21.74
C LEU A 124 -13.10 -18.39 -20.35
N GLU A 125 -13.75 -17.72 -19.40
CA GLU A 125 -14.03 -18.31 -18.09
C GLU A 125 -14.83 -19.62 -18.20
N LYS A 126 -15.83 -19.65 -19.06
CA LYS A 126 -16.61 -20.87 -19.30
C LYS A 126 -15.72 -21.99 -19.86
N ARG A 127 -14.86 -21.68 -20.83
CA ARG A 127 -13.94 -22.67 -21.43
C ARG A 127 -12.93 -23.15 -20.40
N MET A 128 -12.35 -22.25 -19.58
CA MET A 128 -11.49 -22.62 -18.46
C MET A 128 -12.18 -23.57 -17.48
N GLN A 129 -13.46 -23.32 -17.13
CA GLN A 129 -14.24 -24.23 -16.26
C GLN A 129 -14.41 -25.61 -16.87
N GLU A 130 -14.56 -25.73 -18.21
CA GLU A 130 -14.62 -27.01 -18.94
C GLU A 130 -13.30 -27.76 -18.84
N ILE A 131 -12.15 -27.05 -19.03
CA ILE A 131 -10.81 -27.62 -18.89
C ILE A 131 -10.56 -28.10 -17.45
N VAL A 132 -10.94 -27.32 -16.44
CA VAL A 132 -10.84 -27.71 -15.03
C VAL A 132 -11.66 -28.98 -14.74
N LYS A 133 -12.89 -29.06 -15.24
CA LYS A 133 -13.75 -30.26 -15.09
C LYS A 133 -13.21 -31.49 -15.83
N ALA A 134 -12.55 -31.30 -16.95
CA ALA A 134 -11.89 -32.38 -17.68
C ALA A 134 -10.83 -33.06 -16.85
N GLY A 135 -10.17 -32.33 -15.96
CA GLY A 135 -9.18 -32.88 -15.03
C GLY A 135 -7.92 -33.33 -15.75
N GLN A 136 -7.39 -32.45 -16.60
CA GLN A 136 -6.12 -32.67 -17.28
C GLN A 136 -4.98 -32.74 -16.29
N THR A 137 -3.94 -33.52 -16.59
CA THR A 137 -2.72 -33.65 -15.83
C THR A 137 -1.64 -32.79 -16.46
N PHE A 138 -0.94 -31.98 -15.63
CA PHE A 138 0.26 -31.28 -16.09
C PHE A 138 1.45 -32.21 -16.03
N ARG A 139 2.21 -32.31 -17.14
CA ARG A 139 3.42 -33.14 -17.21
C ARG A 139 4.59 -32.33 -17.71
N ARG A 140 5.63 -32.23 -16.85
CA ARG A 140 6.90 -31.63 -17.20
C ARG A 140 7.69 -32.53 -18.13
N ARG A 141 8.26 -31.97 -19.19
CA ARG A 141 9.28 -32.59 -20.00
C ARG A 141 10.40 -31.61 -20.32
N GLU A 142 11.58 -32.16 -20.57
CA GLU A 142 12.75 -31.38 -20.94
C GLU A 142 12.96 -31.48 -22.45
N TYR A 143 13.39 -30.37 -23.06
CA TYR A 143 13.81 -30.40 -24.44
C TYR A 143 15.22 -31.00 -24.51
N PRO A 144 15.45 -31.97 -25.43
CA PRO A 144 16.77 -32.58 -25.62
C PRO A 144 17.82 -31.54 -26.06
N SER A 145 17.40 -30.54 -26.85
CA SER A 145 18.25 -29.44 -27.30
C SER A 145 17.44 -28.17 -27.59
N LEU A 146 18.14 -27.02 -27.69
CA LEU A 146 17.54 -25.76 -28.15
C LEU A 146 16.96 -25.86 -29.57
N ALA A 147 17.55 -26.72 -30.42
CA ALA A 147 17.07 -26.95 -31.80
C ALA A 147 15.71 -27.63 -31.77
N ASP A 148 15.50 -28.65 -30.92
CA ASP A 148 14.23 -29.34 -30.77
C ASP A 148 13.13 -28.42 -30.29
N ALA A 149 13.44 -27.54 -29.31
CA ALA A 149 12.52 -26.53 -28.82
C ALA A 149 12.12 -25.53 -29.92
N LYS A 150 13.05 -25.08 -30.74
CA LYS A 150 12.77 -24.18 -31.87
C LYS A 150 11.88 -24.79 -32.94
N VAL A 151 12.03 -26.09 -33.19
CA VAL A 151 11.17 -26.80 -34.13
C VAL A 151 9.76 -26.91 -33.61
N GLU A 152 9.56 -27.27 -32.34
CA GLU A 152 8.24 -27.41 -31.75
C GLU A 152 7.52 -26.06 -31.57
N LEU A 153 8.25 -25.00 -31.22
CA LEU A 153 7.74 -23.67 -30.96
C LEU A 153 7.75 -22.76 -32.21
N ALA A 154 7.93 -23.33 -33.42
CA ALA A 154 8.08 -22.57 -34.67
C ALA A 154 6.95 -21.56 -34.93
N ASP A 155 5.74 -21.86 -34.46
CA ASP A 155 4.56 -21.01 -34.62
C ASP A 155 4.37 -20.00 -33.45
N GLU A 156 5.23 -19.99 -32.43
CA GLU A 156 5.15 -19.15 -31.24
C GLU A 156 6.33 -18.18 -31.20
N PRO A 157 6.28 -17.03 -31.89
CA PRO A 157 7.42 -16.13 -32.06
C PRO A 157 7.98 -15.60 -30.74
N TYR A 158 7.13 -15.30 -29.76
CA TYR A 158 7.56 -14.80 -28.47
C TYR A 158 8.25 -15.88 -27.61
N LYS A 159 7.81 -17.13 -27.74
CA LYS A 159 8.47 -18.27 -27.08
C LYS A 159 9.83 -18.57 -27.73
N LEU A 160 9.95 -18.42 -29.06
CA LEU A 160 11.24 -18.52 -29.75
C LEU A 160 12.23 -17.48 -29.28
N GLU A 161 11.79 -16.22 -29.10
CA GLU A 161 12.64 -15.16 -28.55
C GLU A 161 13.16 -15.52 -27.15
N LEU A 162 12.31 -16.09 -26.28
CA LEU A 162 12.71 -16.54 -24.95
C LEU A 162 13.75 -17.67 -24.99
N VAL A 163 13.62 -18.59 -25.94
CA VAL A 163 14.59 -19.68 -26.17
C VAL A 163 15.94 -19.10 -26.62
N ASP A 164 15.93 -18.11 -27.52
CA ASP A 164 17.14 -17.45 -28.03
C ASP A 164 17.87 -16.68 -26.92
N LEU A 165 17.15 -15.96 -26.06
CA LEU A 165 17.71 -15.23 -24.94
C LEU A 165 18.40 -16.11 -23.92
N LYS A 166 17.94 -17.35 -23.71
CA LYS A 166 18.58 -18.29 -22.78
C LYS A 166 20.02 -18.66 -23.17
N GLY A 167 20.36 -18.55 -24.42
CA GLY A 167 21.71 -18.79 -24.93
C GLY A 167 22.65 -17.57 -24.85
N SER A 168 22.19 -16.40 -24.40
CA SER A 168 22.94 -15.15 -24.36
C SER A 168 23.27 -14.72 -22.93
N GLU A 169 24.39 -13.98 -22.76
CA GLU A 169 24.81 -13.40 -21.45
C GLU A 169 23.81 -12.35 -20.92
N ASP A 170 22.95 -11.81 -21.78
CA ASP A 170 21.93 -10.82 -21.43
C ASP A 170 20.72 -11.37 -20.65
N ALA A 171 20.64 -12.68 -20.45
CA ALA A 171 19.56 -13.34 -19.68
C ALA A 171 19.57 -13.01 -18.18
N ALA A 172 20.64 -12.46 -17.65
CA ALA A 172 20.82 -12.23 -16.21
C ALA A 172 20.04 -11.04 -15.66
N ASP A 173 19.65 -10.06 -16.51
CA ASP A 173 19.08 -8.77 -16.07
C ASP A 173 17.54 -8.64 -16.27
N ALA A 174 16.87 -9.61 -16.85
CA ALA A 174 15.44 -9.53 -17.11
C ALA A 174 14.64 -10.40 -16.15
N SER A 175 14.08 -9.80 -15.09
CA SER A 175 13.27 -10.48 -14.05
C SER A 175 12.08 -11.27 -14.63
N ASP A 176 11.44 -10.78 -15.69
CA ASP A 176 10.27 -11.42 -16.31
C ASP A 176 10.63 -12.63 -17.16
N VAL A 177 11.82 -12.63 -17.80
CA VAL A 177 12.33 -13.76 -18.59
C VAL A 177 12.74 -14.92 -17.69
N SER A 178 13.28 -14.63 -16.51
CA SER A 178 13.70 -15.67 -15.54
C SER A 178 12.52 -16.50 -15.01
N VAL A 179 11.31 -15.96 -15.01
CA VAL A 179 10.10 -16.67 -14.57
C VAL A 179 9.71 -17.78 -15.53
N GLU A 180 9.81 -17.55 -16.84
CA GLU A 180 9.40 -18.53 -17.86
C GLU A 180 10.51 -19.55 -18.22
N VAL A 181 11.75 -19.10 -18.33
CA VAL A 181 12.85 -19.90 -18.89
C VAL A 181 13.90 -20.32 -17.86
N GLY A 182 14.13 -19.54 -16.79
CA GLY A 182 15.06 -19.83 -15.69
C GLY A 182 16.52 -20.04 -16.11
N HIS A 183 17.37 -20.31 -15.08
CA HIS A 183 18.81 -20.60 -15.26
C HIS A 183 19.11 -22.13 -15.37
N GLY A 184 18.24 -22.94 -15.91
CA GLY A 184 18.42 -24.39 -15.93
C GLY A 184 18.10 -24.98 -17.29
N GLU A 185 17.64 -26.22 -17.27
CA GLU A 185 17.17 -26.94 -18.45
C GLU A 185 15.93 -26.25 -19.04
N LEU A 186 15.81 -26.30 -20.38
CA LEU A 186 14.63 -25.78 -21.06
C LEU A 186 13.50 -26.79 -20.95
N THR A 187 12.39 -26.36 -20.36
CA THR A 187 11.27 -27.25 -20.04
C THR A 187 9.96 -26.83 -20.69
N HIS A 188 9.13 -27.79 -20.91
CA HIS A 188 7.79 -27.64 -21.47
C HIS A 188 6.79 -28.40 -20.58
N TYR A 189 5.61 -27.84 -20.39
CA TYR A 189 4.52 -28.54 -19.71
C TYR A 189 3.42 -28.91 -20.68
N ASP A 190 3.15 -30.21 -20.77
CA ASP A 190 2.04 -30.76 -21.56
C ASP A 190 0.82 -30.92 -20.64
N ASN A 191 -0.34 -30.50 -21.14
CA ASN A 191 -1.64 -30.84 -20.57
C ASN A 191 -2.12 -32.13 -21.20
N LEU A 192 -2.28 -33.17 -20.37
CA LEU A 192 -2.72 -34.49 -20.83
C LEU A 192 -4.17 -34.76 -20.44
N ASP A 193 -4.94 -35.35 -21.35
CA ASP A 193 -6.27 -35.84 -21.02
C ASP A 193 -6.23 -37.11 -20.15
N ARG A 194 -7.41 -37.69 -19.86
CA ARG A 194 -7.52 -38.89 -19.01
C ARG A 194 -6.93 -40.14 -19.62
N ASP A 195 -6.79 -40.14 -20.96
CA ASP A 195 -6.22 -41.26 -21.71
C ASP A 195 -4.71 -41.07 -21.92
N GLY A 196 -4.14 -39.98 -21.38
CA GLY A 196 -2.72 -39.65 -21.46
C GLY A 196 -2.32 -38.96 -22.77
N ASN A 197 -3.26 -38.54 -23.62
CA ASN A 197 -2.94 -37.83 -24.84
C ASN A 197 -2.68 -36.35 -24.54
N ARG A 198 -1.70 -35.77 -25.19
CA ARG A 198 -1.45 -34.33 -25.16
C ARG A 198 -2.58 -33.57 -25.85
N VAL A 199 -3.21 -32.66 -25.13
CA VAL A 199 -4.26 -31.77 -25.62
C VAL A 199 -3.80 -30.35 -25.81
N TRP A 200 -2.77 -29.92 -25.05
CA TRP A 200 -2.16 -28.60 -25.14
C TRP A 200 -0.79 -28.60 -24.43
N GLY A 201 -0.01 -27.58 -24.62
CA GLY A 201 1.24 -27.41 -23.90
C GLY A 201 1.91 -26.07 -24.15
N ASP A 202 2.81 -25.67 -23.24
CA ASP A 202 3.54 -24.40 -23.28
C ASP A 202 4.96 -24.51 -22.74
N LEU A 203 5.85 -23.66 -23.26
CA LEU A 203 7.18 -23.45 -22.72
C LEU A 203 7.09 -22.80 -21.35
N CYS A 204 7.55 -23.49 -20.32
CA CYS A 204 7.43 -23.02 -18.95
C CYS A 204 8.43 -23.72 -18.01
N ARG A 205 8.85 -23.01 -16.98
CA ARG A 205 9.73 -23.55 -15.93
C ARG A 205 9.00 -24.41 -14.90
N GLY A 206 7.70 -24.15 -14.70
CA GLY A 206 6.92 -24.76 -13.62
C GLY A 206 7.35 -24.28 -12.21
N PRO A 207 7.01 -25.03 -11.13
CA PRO A 207 6.15 -26.24 -11.20
C PRO A 207 4.67 -25.91 -11.37
N HIS A 208 3.86 -26.95 -11.60
CA HIS A 208 2.42 -26.88 -11.74
C HIS A 208 1.67 -27.75 -10.73
N LEU A 209 0.35 -27.52 -10.63
CA LEU A 209 -0.55 -28.42 -9.92
C LEU A 209 -0.53 -29.82 -10.57
N PRO A 210 -0.73 -30.90 -9.82
CA PRO A 210 -0.84 -32.24 -10.39
C PRO A 210 -1.96 -32.39 -11.43
N SER A 211 -3.03 -31.63 -11.29
CA SER A 211 -4.17 -31.65 -12.21
C SER A 211 -4.93 -30.33 -12.19
N THR A 212 -5.53 -29.99 -13.34
CA THR A 212 -6.43 -28.82 -13.46
C THR A 212 -7.62 -28.89 -12.50
N ARG A 213 -8.04 -30.08 -12.04
CA ARG A 213 -9.10 -30.24 -11.01
C ARG A 213 -8.78 -29.58 -9.67
N LEU A 214 -7.50 -29.38 -9.37
CA LEU A 214 -7.06 -28.70 -8.14
C LEU A 214 -7.14 -27.18 -8.23
N ILE A 215 -7.73 -26.62 -9.29
CA ILE A 215 -8.08 -25.20 -9.39
C ILE A 215 -9.51 -25.01 -8.87
N PRO A 216 -9.72 -24.61 -7.62
CA PRO A 216 -11.05 -24.65 -7.01
C PRO A 216 -11.88 -23.41 -7.32
N ALA A 217 -11.21 -22.24 -7.49
CA ALA A 217 -11.89 -20.97 -7.71
C ALA A 217 -10.98 -19.98 -8.45
N PHE A 218 -11.48 -19.38 -9.51
CA PHE A 218 -10.79 -18.35 -10.28
C PHE A 218 -11.79 -17.36 -10.88
N LYS A 219 -11.28 -16.19 -11.29
CA LYS A 219 -12.05 -15.15 -12.00
C LYS A 219 -11.12 -14.42 -12.98
N LEU A 220 -11.57 -14.17 -14.21
CA LEU A 220 -10.93 -13.22 -15.11
C LEU A 220 -11.40 -11.81 -14.77
N MET A 221 -10.46 -10.89 -14.61
CA MET A 221 -10.74 -9.57 -14.07
C MET A 221 -10.91 -8.51 -15.16
N ARG A 222 -9.92 -8.42 -16.06
CA ARG A 222 -9.89 -7.41 -17.13
C ARG A 222 -8.88 -7.78 -18.20
N SER A 223 -8.99 -7.11 -19.36
CA SER A 223 -7.93 -7.07 -20.37
C SER A 223 -7.33 -5.67 -20.46
N ALA A 224 -6.07 -5.57 -20.86
CA ALA A 224 -5.38 -4.33 -21.11
C ALA A 224 -4.29 -4.54 -22.17
N ALA A 225 -3.92 -3.47 -22.87
CA ALA A 225 -2.74 -3.47 -23.73
C ALA A 225 -1.48 -3.47 -22.86
N ALA A 226 -0.46 -4.22 -23.25
CA ALA A 226 0.85 -4.26 -22.59
C ALA A 226 1.94 -4.42 -23.65
N TYR A 227 3.03 -3.66 -23.50
CA TYR A 227 4.17 -3.83 -24.40
C TYR A 227 4.96 -5.07 -24.05
N TRP A 228 5.34 -5.86 -25.04
CA TRP A 228 6.19 -7.01 -24.86
C TRP A 228 7.45 -6.65 -24.09
N ARG A 229 7.75 -7.39 -23.00
CA ARG A 229 8.89 -7.14 -22.10
C ARG A 229 8.96 -5.69 -21.59
N GLY A 230 7.82 -5.04 -21.40
CA GLY A 230 7.74 -3.70 -20.81
C GLY A 230 8.34 -2.55 -21.63
N SER A 231 8.80 -2.79 -22.86
CA SER A 231 9.41 -1.77 -23.71
C SER A 231 8.43 -1.24 -24.74
N GLU A 232 8.19 0.06 -24.77
CA GLU A 232 7.34 0.73 -25.77
C GLU A 232 7.84 0.59 -27.23
N LYS A 233 9.09 0.12 -27.42
CA LYS A 233 9.67 -0.17 -28.73
C LYS A 233 9.26 -1.54 -29.28
N ASN A 234 8.71 -2.40 -28.43
CA ASN A 234 8.29 -3.76 -28.75
C ASN A 234 6.80 -3.80 -29.13
N PRO A 235 6.32 -4.89 -29.77
CA PRO A 235 4.91 -5.09 -30.08
C PRO A 235 4.00 -4.92 -28.85
N GLN A 236 2.81 -4.39 -29.08
CA GLN A 236 1.77 -4.27 -28.06
C GLN A 236 0.90 -5.52 -28.06
N LEU A 237 0.94 -6.26 -26.96
CA LEU A 237 0.14 -7.46 -26.73
C LEU A 237 -1.13 -7.14 -25.94
N GLN A 238 -2.05 -8.10 -25.90
CA GLN A 238 -3.22 -8.06 -25.04
C GLN A 238 -2.99 -8.90 -23.80
N ARG A 239 -3.00 -8.25 -22.64
CA ARG A 239 -2.82 -8.88 -21.33
C ARG A 239 -4.17 -9.14 -20.69
N ILE A 240 -4.46 -10.39 -20.34
CA ILE A 240 -5.63 -10.75 -19.54
C ILE A 240 -5.18 -10.97 -18.09
N TYR A 241 -5.79 -10.24 -17.16
CA TYR A 241 -5.59 -10.41 -15.72
C TYR A 241 -6.64 -11.34 -15.15
N GLY A 242 -6.21 -12.25 -14.29
CA GLY A 242 -7.06 -13.15 -13.54
C GLY A 242 -6.62 -13.28 -12.08
N THR A 243 -7.46 -13.92 -11.27
CA THR A 243 -7.16 -14.29 -9.89
C THR A 243 -7.57 -15.73 -9.62
N ALA A 244 -6.83 -16.43 -8.74
CA ALA A 244 -7.15 -17.79 -8.32
C ALA A 244 -6.90 -17.96 -6.81
N TRP A 245 -7.79 -18.73 -6.16
CA TRP A 245 -7.86 -18.88 -4.70
C TRP A 245 -8.12 -20.33 -4.30
N PRO A 246 -7.61 -20.78 -3.14
CA PRO A 246 -7.77 -22.17 -2.64
C PRO A 246 -9.21 -22.56 -2.36
N SER A 247 -10.13 -21.60 -2.27
CA SER A 247 -11.55 -21.84 -2.06
C SER A 247 -12.43 -20.78 -2.70
N ARG A 248 -13.71 -21.11 -2.90
CA ARG A 248 -14.72 -20.14 -3.40
C ARG A 248 -14.99 -19.03 -2.38
N ASP A 249 -14.89 -19.30 -1.10
CA ASP A 249 -15.14 -18.32 -0.05
C ASP A 249 -14.00 -17.28 -0.03
N GLU A 250 -12.75 -17.72 -0.21
CA GLU A 250 -11.61 -16.79 -0.32
C GLU A 250 -11.70 -15.92 -1.59
N LEU A 251 -12.07 -16.51 -2.73
CA LEU A 251 -12.34 -15.73 -3.93
C LEU A 251 -13.45 -14.71 -3.71
N LYS A 252 -14.57 -15.10 -3.07
CA LYS A 252 -15.68 -14.20 -2.75
C LYS A 252 -15.23 -13.07 -1.82
N ALA A 253 -14.45 -13.38 -0.78
CA ALA A 253 -13.89 -12.41 0.13
C ALA A 253 -12.96 -11.42 -0.58
N TYR A 254 -12.12 -11.91 -1.49
CA TYR A 254 -11.24 -11.08 -2.31
C TYR A 254 -12.03 -10.12 -3.22
N LEU A 255 -13.02 -10.64 -3.95
CA LEU A 255 -13.87 -9.81 -4.83
C LEU A 255 -14.67 -8.77 -4.04
N HIS A 256 -15.13 -9.12 -2.85
CA HIS A 256 -15.79 -8.17 -1.94
C HIS A 256 -14.81 -7.06 -1.50
N ARG A 257 -13.57 -7.40 -1.13
CA ARG A 257 -12.53 -6.40 -0.80
C ARG A 257 -12.26 -5.45 -1.97
N LEU A 258 -12.19 -5.96 -3.20
CA LEU A 258 -12.00 -5.12 -4.38
C LEU A 258 -13.17 -4.16 -4.61
N ALA A 259 -14.41 -4.65 -4.50
CA ALA A 259 -15.61 -3.82 -4.63
C ALA A 259 -15.66 -2.73 -3.53
N GLU A 260 -15.30 -3.09 -2.28
CA GLU A 260 -15.18 -2.11 -1.21
C GLU A 260 -14.05 -1.10 -1.45
N ALA A 261 -12.90 -1.53 -2.00
CA ALA A 261 -11.82 -0.63 -2.37
C ALA A 261 -12.27 0.38 -3.44
N GLU A 262 -12.97 -0.08 -4.47
CA GLU A 262 -13.52 0.80 -5.50
C GLU A 262 -14.57 1.78 -4.96
N ARG A 263 -15.46 1.29 -4.07
CA ARG A 263 -16.46 2.13 -3.41
C ARG A 263 -15.84 3.22 -2.53
N ARG A 264 -14.67 2.94 -1.94
CA ARG A 264 -13.95 3.84 -1.04
C ARG A 264 -12.87 4.67 -1.72
N ASP A 265 -12.66 4.49 -3.03
CA ASP A 265 -11.63 5.23 -3.77
C ASP A 265 -11.71 6.74 -3.49
N HIS A 266 -10.62 7.32 -2.97
CA HIS A 266 -10.56 8.72 -2.58
C HIS A 266 -10.85 9.69 -3.72
N ARG A 267 -10.55 9.31 -4.97
CA ARG A 267 -10.83 10.14 -6.16
C ARG A 267 -12.33 10.28 -6.40
N LYS A 268 -13.06 9.17 -6.25
CA LYS A 268 -14.51 9.13 -6.35
C LYS A 268 -15.16 9.89 -5.19
N LEU A 269 -14.78 9.55 -3.97
CA LEU A 269 -15.29 10.20 -2.76
C LEU A 269 -14.91 11.68 -2.70
N GLY A 270 -13.71 12.03 -3.17
CA GLY A 270 -13.25 13.42 -3.27
C GLY A 270 -14.17 14.28 -4.14
N THR A 271 -14.61 13.73 -5.28
CA THR A 271 -15.58 14.39 -6.17
C THR A 271 -16.97 14.42 -5.56
N GLU A 272 -17.49 13.30 -5.03
CA GLU A 272 -18.84 13.20 -4.43
C GLU A 272 -19.01 14.11 -3.21
N LEU A 273 -17.96 14.29 -2.41
CA LEU A 273 -17.97 15.11 -1.19
C LEU A 273 -17.41 16.51 -1.41
N ASP A 274 -17.00 16.87 -2.63
CA ASP A 274 -16.42 18.15 -2.99
C ASP A 274 -15.18 18.52 -2.16
N LEU A 275 -14.22 17.59 -2.07
CA LEU A 275 -13.03 17.75 -1.24
C LEU A 275 -11.82 18.30 -2.01
N PHE A 276 -11.60 17.83 -3.23
CA PHE A 276 -10.47 18.21 -4.08
C PHE A 276 -10.69 17.83 -5.55
N SER A 277 -9.86 18.39 -6.43
CA SER A 277 -9.84 18.06 -7.85
C SER A 277 -8.40 18.06 -8.40
N PHE A 278 -8.25 17.55 -9.61
CA PHE A 278 -7.00 17.55 -10.40
C PHE A 278 -7.29 18.20 -11.76
N PRO A 279 -7.33 19.54 -11.84
CA PRO A 279 -7.58 20.22 -13.11
C PRO A 279 -6.43 20.01 -14.09
N ASP A 280 -6.75 19.74 -15.36
CA ASP A 280 -5.75 19.52 -16.41
C ASP A 280 -4.89 20.77 -16.63
N GLU A 281 -5.43 21.94 -16.37
CA GLU A 281 -4.78 23.25 -16.54
C GLU A 281 -3.56 23.42 -15.64
N ILE A 282 -3.52 22.79 -14.47
CA ILE A 282 -2.36 22.86 -13.56
C ILE A 282 -1.37 21.71 -13.77
N GLY A 283 -1.77 20.67 -14.49
CA GLY A 283 -0.94 19.52 -14.82
C GLY A 283 -1.12 18.31 -13.90
N SER A 284 -0.71 17.17 -14.40
CA SER A 284 -0.85 15.85 -13.73
C SER A 284 -0.06 15.80 -12.44
N GLY A 285 -0.68 15.24 -11.40
CA GLY A 285 -0.06 15.02 -10.09
C GLY A 285 -0.01 16.27 -9.20
N LEU A 286 -0.80 17.28 -9.52
CA LEU A 286 -0.97 18.48 -8.70
C LEU A 286 -2.43 18.59 -8.28
N VAL A 287 -2.68 18.77 -6.98
CA VAL A 287 -4.01 18.77 -6.39
C VAL A 287 -4.49 20.18 -6.03
N VAL A 288 -5.77 20.43 -6.24
CA VAL A 288 -6.48 21.61 -5.72
C VAL A 288 -7.45 21.14 -4.64
N PHE A 289 -7.27 21.58 -3.40
CA PHE A 289 -8.21 21.34 -2.33
C PHE A 289 -9.36 22.35 -2.40
N HIS A 290 -10.58 21.84 -2.41
CA HIS A 290 -11.80 22.65 -2.32
C HIS A 290 -12.07 23.08 -0.85
N PRO A 291 -13.01 23.99 -0.59
CA PRO A 291 -13.20 24.50 0.78
C PRO A 291 -13.40 23.43 1.85
N LYS A 292 -14.15 22.35 1.56
CA LYS A 292 -14.34 21.24 2.49
C LYS A 292 -13.07 20.43 2.72
N GLY A 293 -12.33 20.12 1.65
CA GLY A 293 -11.04 19.45 1.74
C GLY A 293 -10.00 20.32 2.44
N GLY A 294 -10.00 21.63 2.15
CA GLY A 294 -9.13 22.61 2.82
C GLY A 294 -9.36 22.66 4.34
N VAL A 295 -10.59 22.53 4.80
CA VAL A 295 -10.92 22.44 6.22
C VAL A 295 -10.28 21.18 6.84
N ILE A 296 -10.45 20.00 6.24
CA ILE A 296 -9.89 18.76 6.76
C ILE A 296 -8.36 18.85 6.79
N LYS A 297 -7.73 19.32 5.70
CA LYS A 297 -6.28 19.52 5.61
C LYS A 297 -5.78 20.42 6.74
N ARG A 298 -6.44 21.56 6.96
CA ARG A 298 -6.10 22.49 8.05
C ARG A 298 -6.22 21.83 9.41
N GLU A 299 -7.30 21.13 9.73
CA GLU A 299 -7.50 20.46 11.01
C GLU A 299 -6.40 19.39 11.25
N MET A 300 -6.00 18.66 10.20
CA MET A 300 -4.88 17.72 10.26
C MET A 300 -3.57 18.47 10.58
N GLU A 301 -3.24 19.50 9.83
CA GLU A 301 -2.00 20.27 10.00
C GLU A 301 -1.95 20.97 11.38
N ASP A 302 -3.03 21.59 11.83
CA ASP A 302 -3.11 22.27 13.12
C ASP A 302 -2.96 21.28 14.29
N TYR A 303 -3.55 20.08 14.16
CA TYR A 303 -3.40 19.04 15.15
C TYR A 303 -1.96 18.55 15.24
N VAL A 304 -1.36 18.20 14.11
CA VAL A 304 0.01 17.67 14.03
C VAL A 304 1.03 18.74 14.46
N ARG A 305 0.83 20.00 14.06
CA ARG A 305 1.69 21.13 14.49
C ARG A 305 1.71 21.26 16.03
N ARG A 306 0.52 21.25 16.65
CA ARG A 306 0.41 21.33 18.12
C ARG A 306 1.12 20.15 18.78
N ARG A 307 0.91 18.92 18.29
CA ARG A 307 1.56 17.73 18.83
C ARG A 307 3.08 17.79 18.68
N HIS A 308 3.63 18.27 17.57
CA HIS A 308 5.08 18.47 17.42
C HIS A 308 5.63 19.47 18.45
N ILE A 309 4.94 20.57 18.67
CA ILE A 309 5.36 21.56 19.67
C ILE A 309 5.34 20.97 21.08
N GLU A 310 4.31 20.19 21.43
CA GLU A 310 4.19 19.47 22.70
C GLU A 310 5.35 18.47 22.90
N GLU A 311 5.82 17.83 21.83
CA GLU A 311 6.94 16.88 21.82
C GLU A 311 8.32 17.59 21.71
N GLY A 312 8.35 18.92 21.82
CA GLY A 312 9.58 19.73 21.88
C GLY A 312 10.21 20.09 20.54
N PHE A 313 9.47 20.00 19.43
CA PHE A 313 9.93 20.44 18.12
C PHE A 313 9.79 21.95 17.96
N GLN A 314 10.78 22.56 17.30
CA GLN A 314 10.77 23.98 16.93
C GLN A 314 10.27 24.09 15.48
N TYR A 315 9.20 24.89 15.28
CA TYR A 315 8.63 25.11 13.97
C TYR A 315 9.50 26.06 13.14
N VAL A 316 9.85 25.66 11.95
CA VAL A 316 10.67 26.43 10.99
C VAL A 316 9.95 26.55 9.64
N GLY A 317 10.49 27.35 8.73
CA GLY A 317 9.99 27.48 7.36
C GLY A 317 11.15 27.70 6.39
N THR A 318 11.16 26.96 5.29
CA THR A 318 12.24 26.98 4.31
C THR A 318 11.71 27.27 2.90
N PRO A 319 12.52 27.90 2.00
CA PRO A 319 12.08 28.25 0.66
C PRO A 319 11.87 27.01 -0.22
N HIS A 320 11.07 27.14 -1.26
CA HIS A 320 10.74 26.06 -2.19
C HIS A 320 11.82 25.82 -3.24
N ILE A 321 12.67 26.82 -3.49
CA ILE A 321 13.75 26.77 -4.49
C ILE A 321 15.10 27.09 -3.85
N SER A 322 16.16 26.53 -4.37
CA SER A 322 17.53 26.78 -3.93
C SER A 322 18.52 26.62 -5.09
N LYS A 323 19.69 27.22 -4.95
CA LYS A 323 20.81 27.04 -5.88
C LYS A 323 21.29 25.60 -5.88
N GLU A 324 21.73 25.13 -7.05
CA GLU A 324 22.25 23.77 -7.28
C GLU A 324 23.33 23.32 -6.27
N GLY A 325 24.22 24.24 -5.86
CA GLY A 325 25.31 23.93 -4.93
C GLY A 325 24.85 23.30 -3.62
N LEU A 326 23.67 23.69 -3.10
CA LEU A 326 23.11 23.09 -1.89
C LEU A 326 22.75 21.61 -2.12
N PHE A 327 22.21 21.29 -3.27
CA PHE A 327 21.81 19.91 -3.61
C PHE A 327 23.01 19.04 -4.01
N HIS A 328 24.11 19.62 -4.48
CA HIS A 328 25.38 18.93 -4.61
C HIS A 328 26.00 18.62 -3.24
N THR A 329 26.01 19.57 -2.32
CA THR A 329 26.50 19.35 -0.96
C THR A 329 25.75 18.23 -0.26
N SER A 330 24.42 18.22 -0.35
CA SER A 330 23.58 17.19 0.29
C SER A 330 23.60 15.83 -0.41
N GLY A 331 24.14 15.74 -1.64
CA GLY A 331 24.14 14.50 -2.43
C GLY A 331 22.85 14.25 -3.23
N HIS A 332 21.86 15.14 -3.17
CA HIS A 332 20.61 14.93 -3.89
C HIS A 332 20.78 14.95 -5.41
N LEU A 333 21.53 15.90 -5.97
CA LEU A 333 21.77 15.95 -7.43
C LEU A 333 22.48 14.69 -7.95
N PRO A 334 23.58 14.18 -7.36
CA PRO A 334 24.23 12.97 -7.85
C PRO A 334 23.38 11.70 -7.79
N TYR A 335 22.46 11.58 -6.80
CA TYR A 335 21.75 10.31 -6.53
C TYR A 335 20.24 10.37 -6.77
N TYR A 336 19.67 11.56 -6.93
CA TYR A 336 18.23 11.79 -7.02
C TYR A 336 17.82 12.64 -8.23
N GLN A 337 18.75 12.93 -9.15
CA GLN A 337 18.55 13.82 -10.30
C GLN A 337 17.31 13.43 -11.12
N ASP A 338 17.10 12.15 -11.38
CA ASP A 338 15.98 11.65 -12.18
C ASP A 338 14.60 11.93 -11.55
N THR A 339 14.56 12.24 -10.25
CA THR A 339 13.33 12.54 -9.52
C THR A 339 13.15 14.04 -9.25
N MET A 340 14.11 14.87 -9.63
CA MET A 340 14.03 16.33 -9.46
C MET A 340 13.47 16.97 -10.73
N PHE A 341 12.68 18.05 -10.56
CA PHE A 341 12.27 18.88 -11.68
C PHE A 341 13.50 19.51 -12.34
N PRO A 342 13.45 19.75 -13.68
CA PRO A 342 14.53 20.46 -14.38
C PRO A 342 14.87 21.81 -13.74
N PRO A 343 16.11 22.27 -13.80
CA PRO A 343 16.52 23.53 -13.21
C PRO A 343 15.87 24.73 -13.91
N MET A 344 15.74 25.81 -13.14
CA MET A 344 15.40 27.14 -13.61
C MET A 344 16.68 27.97 -13.71
N HIS A 345 17.02 28.45 -14.91
CA HIS A 345 18.17 29.35 -15.12
C HIS A 345 17.83 30.77 -14.67
N MET A 346 18.49 31.26 -13.63
CA MET A 346 18.28 32.61 -13.10
C MET A 346 19.62 33.24 -12.74
N GLU A 347 19.89 34.45 -13.25
CA GLU A 347 21.05 35.26 -12.88
C GLU A 347 22.40 34.52 -13.00
N GLY A 348 22.54 33.66 -14.01
CA GLY A 348 23.76 32.87 -14.25
C GLY A 348 23.96 31.67 -13.27
N SER A 349 22.93 31.27 -12.58
CA SER A 349 22.92 30.09 -11.68
C SER A 349 21.69 29.23 -11.95
N ASP A 350 21.82 27.95 -11.66
CA ASP A 350 20.72 27.00 -11.69
C ASP A 350 20.03 26.92 -10.33
N TYR A 351 18.71 27.08 -10.35
CA TYR A 351 17.84 26.89 -9.19
C TYR A 351 16.95 25.67 -9.40
N TYR A 352 16.78 24.88 -8.37
CA TYR A 352 15.94 23.71 -8.37
C TYR A 352 14.79 23.84 -7.39
N LEU A 353 13.62 23.26 -7.73
CA LEU A 353 12.59 22.96 -6.76
C LEU A 353 13.10 21.87 -5.82
N LYS A 354 12.94 22.07 -4.51
CA LYS A 354 13.41 21.10 -3.50
C LYS A 354 12.63 19.79 -3.58
N ALA A 355 13.33 18.67 -3.64
CA ALA A 355 12.76 17.32 -3.52
C ALA A 355 12.67 16.84 -2.06
N MET A 356 13.42 17.47 -1.15
CA MET A 356 13.47 17.22 0.30
C MET A 356 13.81 18.52 1.06
N ASN A 357 13.50 18.58 2.36
CA ASN A 357 13.72 19.75 3.20
C ASN A 357 15.04 19.70 3.99
N CYS A 358 15.64 18.52 4.14
CA CYS A 358 16.82 18.30 4.96
C CYS A 358 18.01 19.24 4.67
N PRO A 359 18.35 19.62 3.41
CA PRO A 359 19.49 20.52 3.20
C PRO A 359 19.30 21.90 3.84
N MET A 360 18.05 22.39 3.84
CA MET A 360 17.73 23.70 4.44
C MET A 360 17.74 23.64 5.97
N HIS A 361 17.31 22.53 6.58
CA HIS A 361 17.40 22.34 8.03
C HIS A 361 18.87 22.28 8.49
N ASN A 362 19.76 21.68 7.68
CA ASN A 362 21.20 21.70 7.93
C ASN A 362 21.77 23.13 7.93
N LEU A 363 21.27 24.02 7.04
CA LEU A 363 21.64 25.43 7.09
C LEU A 363 21.14 26.14 8.36
N ILE A 364 19.96 25.79 8.89
CA ILE A 364 19.47 26.31 10.15
C ILE A 364 20.38 25.84 11.31
N TYR A 365 20.76 24.55 11.31
CA TYR A 365 21.69 24.02 12.31
C TYR A 365 23.02 24.78 12.29
N SER A 366 23.63 24.91 11.12
CA SER A 366 24.95 25.53 10.92
C SER A 366 24.95 27.05 11.03
N SER A 367 23.78 27.71 11.13
CA SER A 367 23.67 29.17 11.21
C SER A 367 24.39 29.80 12.41
N ARG A 368 24.70 29.03 13.46
CA ARG A 368 25.46 29.40 14.62
C ARG A 368 26.15 28.20 15.27
N GLY A 369 27.12 28.45 16.15
CA GLY A 369 27.71 27.38 16.94
C GLY A 369 26.71 26.70 17.86
N ARG A 370 26.86 25.40 18.04
CA ARG A 370 25.97 24.53 18.83
C ARG A 370 26.73 23.95 20.02
N SER A 371 26.03 23.74 21.14
CA SER A 371 26.52 23.06 22.33
C SER A 371 25.75 21.74 22.52
N TYR A 372 26.40 20.72 23.10
CA TYR A 372 25.76 19.48 23.51
C TYR A 372 24.51 19.69 24.39
N ARG A 373 24.45 20.82 25.10
CA ARG A 373 23.30 21.18 25.96
C ARG A 373 22.05 21.57 25.18
N GLU A 374 22.20 21.88 23.90
CA GLU A 374 21.08 22.20 22.99
C GLU A 374 20.54 20.95 22.29
N LEU A 375 21.20 19.78 22.45
CA LEU A 375 20.79 18.52 21.86
C LEU A 375 19.95 17.69 22.85
N PRO A 376 18.88 17.03 22.39
CA PRO A 376 18.34 16.98 21.01
C PRO A 376 17.84 18.34 20.51
N LEU A 377 18.31 18.77 19.33
CA LEU A 377 17.70 19.89 18.61
C LEU A 377 16.71 19.31 17.59
N ARG A 378 15.43 19.62 17.75
CA ARG A 378 14.34 19.11 16.91
C ARG A 378 13.75 20.23 16.08
N LEU A 379 13.88 20.14 14.74
CA LEU A 379 13.31 21.08 13.80
C LEU A 379 12.15 20.42 13.06
N PHE A 380 11.08 21.17 12.78
CA PHE A 380 9.89 20.68 12.12
C PHE A 380 9.29 21.76 11.22
N GLU A 381 8.83 21.39 10.03
CA GLU A 381 8.01 22.22 9.15
C GLU A 381 6.94 21.40 8.40
N PHE A 382 5.86 22.05 7.96
CA PHE A 382 5.08 21.57 6.84
C PHE A 382 5.79 22.02 5.56
N GLY A 383 6.72 21.20 5.09
CA GLY A 383 7.58 21.51 3.96
C GLY A 383 6.98 21.00 2.64
N SER A 384 6.70 21.92 1.71
CA SER A 384 6.31 21.52 0.35
C SER A 384 7.53 21.07 -0.43
N VAL A 385 7.45 19.88 -1.01
CA VAL A 385 8.50 19.27 -1.83
C VAL A 385 7.93 18.84 -3.18
N TYR A 386 8.80 18.75 -4.18
CA TYR A 386 8.41 18.53 -5.57
C TYR A 386 9.24 17.40 -6.17
N ARG A 387 8.57 16.42 -6.76
CA ARG A 387 9.21 15.24 -7.36
C ARG A 387 8.70 15.04 -8.78
N TYR A 388 9.62 14.86 -9.71
CA TYR A 388 9.32 14.62 -11.11
C TYR A 388 8.89 13.17 -11.32
N GLU A 389 7.68 12.86 -10.85
CA GLU A 389 7.07 11.53 -11.04
C GLU A 389 6.62 11.38 -12.50
N LYS A 390 6.89 10.20 -13.11
CA LYS A 390 6.41 9.88 -14.46
C LYS A 390 4.87 9.82 -14.47
N SER A 391 4.24 10.25 -15.57
CA SER A 391 2.77 10.30 -15.66
C SER A 391 2.09 8.96 -15.38
N GLY A 392 2.70 7.84 -15.80
CA GLY A 392 2.14 6.50 -15.60
C GLY A 392 2.11 6.00 -14.16
N VAL A 393 2.81 6.67 -13.23
CA VAL A 393 2.85 6.27 -11.81
C VAL A 393 2.08 7.23 -10.89
N VAL A 394 1.63 8.38 -11.41
CA VAL A 394 0.81 9.33 -10.64
C VAL A 394 -0.56 8.72 -10.35
N HIS A 395 -1.02 8.81 -9.10
CA HIS A 395 -2.29 8.19 -8.71
C HIS A 395 -2.99 8.99 -7.60
N GLY A 396 -4.00 9.77 -7.97
CA GLY A 396 -4.81 10.57 -7.04
C GLY A 396 -3.93 11.35 -6.05
N LEU A 397 -4.30 11.29 -4.77
CA LEU A 397 -3.52 11.89 -3.66
C LEU A 397 -2.38 11.00 -3.17
N THR A 398 -2.36 9.71 -3.51
CA THR A 398 -1.39 8.76 -2.96
C THR A 398 -0.02 8.84 -3.63
N ARG A 399 0.06 9.36 -4.86
CA ARG A 399 1.30 9.60 -5.56
C ARG A 399 1.20 10.85 -6.44
N VAL A 400 1.78 11.94 -5.98
CA VAL A 400 1.68 13.29 -6.53
C VAL A 400 3.05 13.85 -6.88
N ARG A 401 3.08 14.92 -7.68
CA ARG A 401 4.30 15.65 -8.05
C ARG A 401 4.65 16.79 -7.10
N GLY A 402 3.65 17.36 -6.44
CA GLY A 402 3.81 18.37 -5.41
C GLY A 402 3.08 17.92 -4.14
N MET A 403 3.78 17.88 -3.01
CA MET A 403 3.24 17.42 -1.74
C MET A 403 3.77 18.23 -0.58
N THR A 404 2.99 18.30 0.50
CA THR A 404 3.40 18.87 1.78
C THR A 404 3.73 17.73 2.73
N GLN A 405 4.93 17.78 3.33
CA GLN A 405 5.36 16.79 4.34
C GLN A 405 5.38 17.44 5.73
N ASP A 406 4.98 16.68 6.74
CA ASP A 406 5.24 16.99 8.15
C ASP A 406 6.68 16.60 8.49
N ASP A 407 7.62 17.23 7.82
CA ASP A 407 9.03 16.86 7.81
C ASP A 407 9.75 17.41 9.03
N SER A 408 10.53 16.55 9.66
CA SER A 408 11.28 16.92 10.86
C SER A 408 12.65 16.25 10.92
N HIS A 409 13.59 16.97 11.54
CA HIS A 409 14.97 16.53 11.70
C HIS A 409 15.41 16.75 13.14
N SER A 410 15.84 15.67 13.79
CA SER A 410 16.45 15.71 15.12
C SER A 410 17.96 15.60 14.99
N TYR A 411 18.67 16.52 15.61
CA TYR A 411 20.13 16.46 15.74
C TYR A 411 20.47 16.05 17.17
N VAL A 412 21.24 14.98 17.31
CA VAL A 412 21.51 14.33 18.59
C VAL A 412 22.98 13.93 18.71
N THR A 413 23.45 13.65 19.93
CA THR A 413 24.71 12.89 20.07
C THR A 413 24.47 11.41 19.73
N ALA A 414 25.55 10.66 19.47
CA ALA A 414 25.44 9.24 19.19
C ALA A 414 24.77 8.48 20.36
N GLU A 415 25.04 8.88 21.60
CA GLU A 415 24.48 8.26 22.80
C GLU A 415 22.97 8.57 22.96
N GLN A 416 22.52 9.73 22.45
CA GLN A 416 21.10 10.11 22.50
C GLN A 416 20.27 9.45 21.41
N ALA A 417 20.87 8.96 20.31
CA ALA A 417 20.16 8.47 19.14
C ALA A 417 19.14 7.37 19.45
N PRO A 418 19.43 6.32 20.25
CA PRO A 418 18.43 5.29 20.57
C PRO A 418 17.19 5.86 21.29
N ALA A 419 17.39 6.72 22.28
CA ALA A 419 16.30 7.34 23.03
C ALA A 419 15.44 8.26 22.14
N GLU A 420 16.08 9.01 21.22
CA GLU A 420 15.38 9.88 20.29
C GLU A 420 14.56 9.06 19.27
N ILE A 421 15.11 7.98 18.72
CA ILE A 421 14.39 7.10 17.78
C ILE A 421 13.18 6.48 18.47
N LYS A 422 13.33 6.02 19.73
CA LYS A 422 12.20 5.50 20.52
C LYS A 422 11.13 6.57 20.72
N HIS A 423 11.51 7.80 21.11
CA HIS A 423 10.60 8.92 21.26
C HIS A 423 9.83 9.21 19.95
N LEU A 424 10.53 9.22 18.82
CA LEU A 424 9.92 9.44 17.51
C LEU A 424 8.95 8.30 17.13
N LEU A 425 9.29 7.04 17.42
CA LEU A 425 8.42 5.90 17.16
C LEU A 425 7.15 5.96 18.01
N ASP A 426 7.28 6.22 19.31
CA ASP A 426 6.14 6.36 20.22
C ASP A 426 5.22 7.52 19.77
N PHE A 427 5.80 8.62 19.32
CA PHE A 427 5.06 9.76 18.78
C PHE A 427 4.30 9.42 17.50
N VAL A 428 4.95 8.77 16.52
CA VAL A 428 4.32 8.28 15.28
C VAL A 428 3.12 7.40 15.62
N LEU A 429 3.31 6.38 16.44
CA LEU A 429 2.28 5.41 16.77
C LEU A 429 1.10 6.07 17.50
N SER A 430 1.37 7.06 18.35
CA SER A 430 0.31 7.80 19.03
C SER A 430 -0.53 8.63 18.05
N LEU A 431 0.11 9.30 17.10
CA LEU A 431 -0.58 10.09 16.08
C LEU A 431 -1.46 9.20 15.17
N LEU A 432 -0.94 8.06 14.71
CA LEU A 432 -1.72 7.15 13.88
C LEU A 432 -2.99 6.67 14.60
N ARG A 433 -2.87 6.33 15.90
CA ARG A 433 -4.03 5.97 16.73
C ARG A 433 -5.04 7.10 16.86
N ASP A 434 -4.59 8.35 17.01
CA ASP A 434 -5.48 9.51 17.11
C ASP A 434 -6.31 9.71 15.84
N PHE A 435 -5.81 9.26 14.69
CA PHE A 435 -6.52 9.26 13.40
C PHE A 435 -7.21 7.91 13.08
N GLY A 436 -7.29 6.98 14.04
CA GLY A 436 -7.99 5.71 13.88
C GLY A 436 -7.22 4.62 13.13
N LEU A 437 -5.93 4.82 12.86
CA LEU A 437 -5.05 3.84 12.22
C LEU A 437 -4.25 3.11 13.30
N ASP A 438 -4.81 2.06 13.89
CA ASP A 438 -4.25 1.31 15.01
C ASP A 438 -3.76 -0.12 14.65
N ASP A 439 -3.97 -0.56 13.40
CA ASP A 439 -3.43 -1.81 12.85
C ASP A 439 -2.22 -1.51 11.97
N TYR A 440 -1.02 -1.72 12.51
CA TYR A 440 0.25 -1.43 11.84
C TYR A 440 1.31 -2.45 12.17
N TYR A 441 2.35 -2.50 11.34
CA TYR A 441 3.60 -3.22 11.58
C TYR A 441 4.80 -2.34 11.20
N LEU A 442 5.97 -2.69 11.68
CA LEU A 442 7.22 -2.01 11.34
C LEU A 442 7.94 -2.74 10.19
N GLU A 443 8.58 -1.98 9.34
CA GLU A 443 9.48 -2.46 8.30
C GLU A 443 10.85 -1.82 8.50
N LEU A 444 11.90 -2.63 8.64
CA LEU A 444 13.29 -2.18 8.75
C LEU A 444 13.96 -2.34 7.39
N SER A 445 14.17 -1.22 6.71
CA SER A 445 14.85 -1.20 5.43
C SER A 445 16.35 -1.00 5.63
N THR A 446 17.15 -1.90 5.05
CA THR A 446 18.60 -1.91 5.10
C THR A 446 19.19 -1.72 3.69
N ARG A 447 20.50 -1.55 3.59
CA ARG A 447 21.17 -1.51 2.28
C ARG A 447 21.22 -2.90 1.63
N ASP A 448 21.33 -2.92 0.31
CA ASP A 448 21.82 -4.09 -0.43
C ASP A 448 23.34 -3.98 -0.56
N PRO A 449 24.12 -4.93 0.02
CA PRO A 449 25.59 -4.89 -0.04
C PRO A 449 26.18 -4.97 -1.45
N LYS A 450 25.40 -5.39 -2.45
CA LYS A 450 25.80 -5.53 -3.85
C LYS A 450 25.54 -4.28 -4.68
N SER A 451 24.87 -3.27 -4.13
CA SER A 451 24.46 -2.07 -4.85
C SER A 451 25.35 -0.88 -4.52
N ASP A 452 25.87 -0.22 -5.54
CA ASP A 452 26.67 1.02 -5.41
C ASP A 452 25.85 2.27 -5.06
N LYS A 453 24.54 2.12 -4.89
CA LYS A 453 23.60 3.20 -4.55
C LYS A 453 23.86 3.77 -3.14
N PHE A 454 24.39 2.97 -2.23
CA PHE A 454 24.50 3.30 -0.81
C PHE A 454 25.85 3.87 -0.47
N ILE A 455 25.88 4.99 0.27
CA ILE A 455 27.11 5.66 0.71
C ILE A 455 27.39 5.34 2.19
N GLY A 456 28.64 5.53 2.63
CA GLY A 456 29.11 5.23 4.00
C GLY A 456 29.85 3.91 4.13
N THR A 457 30.40 3.67 5.31
CA THR A 457 31.17 2.45 5.61
C THR A 457 30.28 1.32 6.15
N ASP A 458 30.78 0.07 6.07
CA ASP A 458 30.09 -1.09 6.62
C ASP A 458 29.81 -0.95 8.12
N GLU A 459 30.73 -0.35 8.86
CA GLU A 459 30.58 -0.10 10.30
C GLU A 459 29.47 0.90 10.60
N GLN A 460 29.40 1.99 9.84
CA GLN A 460 28.33 3.00 10.00
C GLN A 460 26.95 2.38 9.76
N TRP A 461 26.82 1.58 8.69
CA TRP A 461 25.58 0.85 8.38
C TRP A 461 25.22 -0.16 9.46
N ALA A 462 26.21 -0.93 9.97
CA ALA A 462 25.98 -1.92 11.02
C ALA A 462 25.47 -1.26 12.31
N VAL A 463 26.15 -0.19 12.77
CA VAL A 463 25.75 0.56 13.98
C VAL A 463 24.36 1.17 13.82
N ALA A 464 24.10 1.87 12.72
CA ALA A 464 22.83 2.53 12.51
C ALA A 464 21.66 1.52 12.38
N THR A 465 21.87 0.40 11.69
CA THR A 465 20.86 -0.66 11.57
C THR A 465 20.56 -1.29 12.93
N GLN A 466 21.60 -1.62 13.72
CA GLN A 466 21.42 -2.21 15.03
C GLN A 466 20.63 -1.32 15.98
N VAL A 467 20.90 -0.01 15.98
CA VAL A 467 20.16 0.96 16.80
C VAL A 467 18.66 0.94 16.43
N LEU A 468 18.32 0.91 15.15
CA LEU A 468 16.93 0.87 14.70
C LEU A 468 16.25 -0.46 15.06
N GLU A 469 16.95 -1.59 14.91
CA GLU A 469 16.45 -2.92 15.24
C GLU A 469 16.19 -3.08 16.73
N ASP A 470 17.12 -2.63 17.58
CA ASP A 470 16.99 -2.68 19.03
C ASP A 470 15.77 -1.87 19.50
N VAL A 471 15.60 -0.65 19.01
CA VAL A 471 14.45 0.20 19.35
C VAL A 471 13.13 -0.41 18.88
N ALA A 472 13.10 -0.97 17.66
CA ALA A 472 11.90 -1.63 17.14
C ALA A 472 11.52 -2.83 18.03
N THR A 473 12.49 -3.66 18.40
CA THR A 473 12.30 -4.84 19.25
C THR A 473 11.85 -4.44 20.66
N GLU A 474 12.47 -3.44 21.28
CA GLU A 474 12.09 -2.90 22.60
C GLU A 474 10.67 -2.33 22.64
N SER A 475 10.15 -1.87 21.49
CA SER A 475 8.77 -1.39 21.38
C SER A 475 7.73 -2.52 21.35
N GLY A 476 8.17 -3.79 21.35
CA GLY A 476 7.31 -4.98 21.26
C GLY A 476 6.75 -5.25 19.87
N LEU A 477 7.38 -4.66 18.84
CA LEU A 477 7.02 -4.82 17.44
C LEU A 477 8.22 -5.39 16.68
N ASP A 478 8.19 -6.68 16.38
CA ASP A 478 9.23 -7.31 15.55
C ASP A 478 9.18 -6.74 14.13
N PRO A 479 10.25 -6.10 13.63
CA PRO A 479 10.23 -5.50 12.31
C PRO A 479 10.34 -6.54 11.20
N VAL A 480 9.62 -6.30 10.09
CA VAL A 480 9.81 -7.03 8.84
C VAL A 480 11.03 -6.45 8.14
N LEU A 481 12.00 -7.31 7.77
CA LEU A 481 13.22 -6.87 7.08
C LEU A 481 12.92 -6.57 5.61
N ASP A 482 13.46 -5.44 5.12
CA ASP A 482 13.38 -4.97 3.73
C ASP A 482 14.80 -4.66 3.20
N PRO A 483 15.56 -5.69 2.74
CA PRO A 483 16.89 -5.48 2.19
C PRO A 483 16.87 -4.70 0.88
N GLY A 484 17.68 -3.63 0.80
CA GLY A 484 17.76 -2.76 -0.38
C GLY A 484 16.75 -1.59 -0.39
N GLY A 485 15.79 -1.57 0.52
CA GLY A 485 14.77 -0.52 0.63
C GLY A 485 15.20 0.75 1.36
N ALA A 486 16.42 0.79 1.92
CA ALA A 486 16.94 1.93 2.63
C ALA A 486 17.17 3.17 1.74
N ALA A 487 17.24 4.34 2.37
CA ALA A 487 17.75 5.55 1.71
C ALA A 487 19.24 5.39 1.39
N PHE A 488 19.75 6.14 0.41
CA PHE A 488 21.16 6.05 0.03
C PHE A 488 22.12 6.47 1.16
N TYR A 489 21.64 7.23 2.13
CA TYR A 489 22.41 7.82 3.24
C TYR A 489 22.22 7.12 4.58
N GLY A 490 21.33 6.12 4.70
CA GLY A 490 21.16 5.40 5.96
C GLY A 490 19.94 4.49 6.00
N PRO A 491 19.89 3.58 7.01
CA PRO A 491 18.77 2.68 7.22
C PRO A 491 17.54 3.42 7.76
N LYS A 492 16.36 2.79 7.64
CA LYS A 492 15.11 3.39 8.09
C LYS A 492 14.14 2.37 8.70
N ILE A 493 13.34 2.84 9.65
CA ILE A 493 12.08 2.18 10.04
C ILE A 493 10.94 2.86 9.29
N SER A 494 10.10 2.08 8.64
CA SER A 494 8.82 2.52 8.07
C SER A 494 7.67 1.96 8.87
N VAL A 495 6.66 2.78 9.18
CA VAL A 495 5.41 2.31 9.78
C VAL A 495 4.41 2.04 8.66
N GLN A 496 4.03 0.79 8.53
CA GLN A 496 3.06 0.29 7.55
C GLN A 496 1.71 0.15 8.25
N ALA A 497 0.76 1.06 7.97
CA ALA A 497 -0.58 1.02 8.54
C ALA A 497 -1.56 0.29 7.62
N ARG A 498 -2.50 -0.47 8.21
CA ARG A 498 -3.60 -1.10 7.47
C ARG A 498 -4.86 -0.26 7.59
N ASP A 499 -5.49 -0.02 6.46
CA ASP A 499 -6.80 0.66 6.43
C ASP A 499 -7.95 -0.29 6.81
N ALA A 500 -9.18 0.26 6.85
CA ALA A 500 -10.38 -0.47 7.26
C ALA A 500 -10.72 -1.72 6.42
N ILE A 501 -10.14 -1.86 5.22
CA ILE A 501 -10.32 -3.02 4.34
C ILE A 501 -9.05 -3.88 4.21
N GLY A 502 -8.04 -3.60 5.04
CA GLY A 502 -6.81 -4.40 5.16
C GLY A 502 -5.73 -4.10 4.12
N ARG A 503 -5.81 -3.00 3.36
CA ARG A 503 -4.71 -2.55 2.48
C ARG A 503 -3.63 -1.90 3.33
N THR A 504 -2.38 -2.18 2.96
CA THR A 504 -1.20 -1.63 3.64
C THR A 504 -0.73 -0.35 2.98
N TRP A 505 -0.43 0.66 3.81
CA TRP A 505 0.07 1.95 3.40
C TRP A 505 1.30 2.33 4.22
N GLN A 506 2.39 2.67 3.55
CA GLN A 506 3.54 3.28 4.23
C GLN A 506 3.16 4.71 4.64
N MET A 507 3.03 4.93 5.95
CA MET A 507 2.59 6.21 6.50
C MET A 507 3.78 7.03 7.01
N SER A 508 4.61 6.46 7.85
CA SER A 508 5.65 7.17 8.57
C SER A 508 7.02 6.60 8.28
N THR A 509 8.04 7.41 8.47
CA THR A 509 9.43 7.00 8.30
C THR A 509 10.30 7.64 9.36
N ILE A 510 11.24 6.88 9.94
CA ILE A 510 12.31 7.32 10.82
C ILE A 510 13.61 6.82 10.21
N GLN A 511 14.55 7.72 9.87
CA GLN A 511 15.78 7.39 9.17
C GLN A 511 16.99 7.89 9.94
N TYR A 512 17.96 7.02 10.11
CA TYR A 512 19.25 7.36 10.73
C TYR A 512 20.22 7.82 9.65
N ASP A 513 20.68 9.07 9.71
CA ASP A 513 21.60 9.66 8.73
C ASP A 513 22.95 10.00 9.39
N PHE A 514 23.98 9.33 8.94
CA PHE A 514 25.37 9.56 9.32
C PHE A 514 26.19 10.26 8.22
N ASN A 515 25.57 10.63 7.08
CA ASN A 515 26.26 11.23 5.93
C ASN A 515 26.08 12.74 5.82
N GLN A 516 24.85 13.24 5.97
CA GLN A 516 24.60 14.67 5.77
C GLN A 516 25.30 15.54 6.82
N PRO A 517 25.39 15.19 8.13
CA PRO A 517 26.18 15.97 9.07
C PRO A 517 27.61 16.17 8.62
N ALA A 518 28.31 15.11 8.17
CA ALA A 518 29.68 15.19 7.67
C ALA A 518 29.78 16.07 6.41
N ARG A 519 28.86 15.92 5.46
CA ARG A 519 28.86 16.67 4.18
C ARG A 519 28.62 18.17 4.37
N PHE A 520 27.84 18.55 5.39
CA PHE A 520 27.59 19.94 5.75
C PHE A 520 28.56 20.50 6.81
N GLY A 521 29.51 19.66 7.29
CA GLY A 521 30.45 20.04 8.36
C GLY A 521 29.72 20.46 9.64
N LEU A 522 28.65 19.76 9.99
CA LEU A 522 27.89 20.07 11.20
C LEU A 522 28.65 19.62 12.43
N GLU A 523 28.82 20.52 13.41
CA GLU A 523 29.55 20.25 14.64
C GLU A 523 28.80 20.81 15.85
N TYR A 524 29.01 20.20 17.02
CA TYR A 524 28.66 20.74 18.33
C TYR A 524 29.84 20.67 19.26
N GLN A 525 29.90 21.58 20.25
CA GLN A 525 30.87 21.53 21.31
C GLN A 525 30.42 20.54 22.39
N ALA A 526 31.18 19.48 22.59
CA ALA A 526 30.96 18.46 23.61
C ALA A 526 31.29 18.95 25.01
N ALA A 527 30.94 18.17 26.04
CA ALA A 527 31.16 18.55 27.45
C ALA A 527 32.67 18.65 27.81
N ASP A 528 33.51 17.93 27.13
CA ASP A 528 34.98 17.96 27.27
C ASP A 528 35.66 19.09 26.50
N GLY A 529 34.86 19.91 25.76
CA GLY A 529 35.35 21.03 24.97
C GLY A 529 35.78 20.65 23.55
N THR A 530 35.73 19.40 23.19
CA THR A 530 36.00 18.95 21.81
C THR A 530 34.84 19.28 20.87
N ARG A 531 35.11 19.34 19.57
CA ARG A 531 34.07 19.41 18.53
C ARG A 531 33.75 18.04 18.05
N GLN A 532 32.46 17.72 18.01
CA GLN A 532 31.95 16.42 17.57
C GLN A 532 30.84 16.63 16.54
N GLU A 533 30.69 15.63 15.65
CA GLU A 533 29.64 15.59 14.64
C GLU A 533 28.33 15.04 15.24
N PRO A 534 27.18 15.70 15.03
CA PRO A 534 25.91 15.15 15.47
C PRO A 534 25.44 14.01 14.57
N VAL A 535 24.61 13.13 15.11
CA VAL A 535 23.76 12.24 14.32
C VAL A 535 22.52 13.00 13.91
N MET A 536 22.10 12.86 12.66
CA MET A 536 20.86 13.41 12.15
C MET A 536 19.80 12.31 12.00
N ILE A 537 18.60 12.55 12.52
CA ILE A 537 17.48 11.63 12.40
C ILE A 537 16.37 12.33 11.64
N HIS A 538 16.04 11.84 10.45
CA HIS A 538 14.90 12.30 9.69
C HIS A 538 13.64 11.61 10.17
N SER A 539 12.54 12.34 10.29
CA SER A 539 11.26 11.72 10.59
C SER A 539 10.10 12.49 9.97
N ALA A 540 9.16 11.74 9.45
CA ALA A 540 7.86 12.23 9.01
C ALA A 540 6.79 11.31 9.63
N LYS A 541 5.80 11.90 10.31
CA LYS A 541 4.79 11.12 11.05
C LYS A 541 3.66 10.68 10.14
N PHE A 542 3.26 11.56 9.22
CA PHE A 542 2.29 11.27 8.15
C PHE A 542 2.95 11.08 6.78
N GLY A 543 4.19 11.55 6.64
CA GLY A 543 4.84 11.67 5.34
C GLY A 543 4.17 12.74 4.50
N SER A 544 3.56 12.39 3.37
CA SER A 544 2.77 13.34 2.57
C SER A 544 1.39 13.55 3.18
N ILE A 545 1.03 14.81 3.47
CA ILE A 545 -0.31 15.20 3.92
C ILE A 545 -1.37 14.81 2.89
N GLU A 546 -1.07 14.95 1.60
CA GLU A 546 -1.97 14.56 0.51
C GLU A 546 -2.23 13.05 0.55
N ARG A 547 -1.17 12.24 0.67
CA ARG A 547 -1.29 10.78 0.77
C ARG A 547 -2.06 10.36 2.01
N PHE A 548 -1.74 10.92 3.16
CA PHE A 548 -2.43 10.64 4.41
C PHE A 548 -3.91 11.01 4.33
N PHE A 549 -4.22 12.18 3.76
CA PHE A 549 -5.59 12.62 3.50
C PHE A 549 -6.34 11.61 2.63
N GLY A 550 -5.74 11.17 1.50
CA GLY A 550 -6.33 10.16 0.63
C GLY A 550 -6.63 8.84 1.36
N VAL A 551 -5.67 8.37 2.17
CA VAL A 551 -5.84 7.16 2.99
C VAL A 551 -6.96 7.33 4.02
N LEU A 552 -7.08 8.49 4.68
CA LEU A 552 -8.18 8.76 5.61
C LEU A 552 -9.55 8.80 4.92
N VAL A 553 -9.64 9.41 3.71
CA VAL A 553 -10.89 9.38 2.92
C VAL A 553 -11.34 7.94 2.68
N GLU A 554 -10.42 7.07 2.28
CA GLU A 554 -10.70 5.65 2.01
C GLU A 554 -10.97 4.85 3.29
N HIS A 555 -10.19 5.08 4.35
CA HIS A 555 -10.36 4.43 5.65
C HIS A 555 -11.75 4.68 6.24
N TYR A 556 -12.18 5.94 6.27
CA TYR A 556 -13.48 6.36 6.77
C TYR A 556 -14.61 6.28 5.73
N ALA A 557 -14.32 5.90 4.47
CA ALA A 557 -15.28 5.97 3.36
C ALA A 557 -15.96 7.36 3.27
N GLY A 558 -15.19 8.42 3.51
CA GLY A 558 -15.66 9.82 3.58
C GLY A 558 -16.42 10.20 4.85
N ALA A 559 -16.73 9.24 5.73
CA ALA A 559 -17.46 9.49 6.97
C ALA A 559 -16.52 9.84 8.12
N PHE A 560 -15.79 10.93 8.01
CA PHE A 560 -14.81 11.38 9.00
C PHE A 560 -15.38 11.47 10.42
N PRO A 561 -14.55 11.25 11.48
CA PRO A 561 -14.93 11.56 12.84
C PRO A 561 -15.30 13.04 12.98
N ALA A 562 -16.16 13.35 13.93
CA ALA A 562 -16.77 14.69 14.06
C ALA A 562 -15.72 15.82 14.10
N TRP A 563 -14.60 15.62 14.77
CA TRP A 563 -13.54 16.64 14.87
C TRP A 563 -12.85 16.97 13.53
N LEU A 564 -12.79 16.01 12.59
CA LEU A 564 -12.26 16.21 11.23
C LEU A 564 -13.31 16.61 10.20
N ALA A 565 -14.60 16.35 10.44
CA ALA A 565 -15.66 16.60 9.49
C ALA A 565 -15.71 18.08 9.04
N PRO A 566 -15.73 18.39 7.74
CA PRO A 566 -15.74 19.77 7.26
C PRO A 566 -16.97 20.55 7.74
N VAL A 567 -18.12 19.90 7.75
CA VAL A 567 -19.37 20.37 8.39
C VAL A 567 -19.67 19.39 9.51
N GLN A 568 -19.67 19.85 10.75
CA GLN A 568 -19.88 19.01 11.92
C GLN A 568 -21.35 18.90 12.26
N VAL A 569 -22.08 20.00 12.12
CA VAL A 569 -23.50 20.09 12.42
C VAL A 569 -24.24 20.80 11.28
N VAL A 570 -25.34 20.23 10.85
CA VAL A 570 -26.30 20.92 9.98
C VAL A 570 -27.65 21.06 10.68
N GLY A 571 -28.13 22.30 10.80
CA GLY A 571 -29.48 22.62 11.26
C GLY A 571 -30.48 22.44 10.13
N ILE A 572 -31.52 21.65 10.36
CA ILE A 572 -32.58 21.33 9.38
C ILE A 572 -33.92 21.84 9.90
N PRO A 573 -34.36 23.01 9.47
CA PRO A 573 -35.69 23.52 9.83
C PRO A 573 -36.78 22.68 9.14
N ILE A 574 -37.83 22.29 9.89
CA ILE A 574 -39.00 21.58 9.34
C ILE A 574 -39.79 22.52 8.40
N ARG A 575 -39.92 23.81 8.77
CA ARG A 575 -40.47 24.89 8.00
C ARG A 575 -39.55 26.11 8.06
N GLU A 576 -39.71 27.04 7.16
CA GLU A 576 -38.92 28.27 7.09
C GLU A 576 -38.95 29.05 8.41
N ASP A 577 -40.09 29.10 9.08
CA ASP A 577 -40.26 29.79 10.38
C ASP A 577 -39.35 29.28 11.50
N HIS A 578 -38.80 28.05 11.37
CA HIS A 578 -37.88 27.49 12.34
C HIS A 578 -36.41 27.81 12.05
N ALA A 579 -36.13 28.47 10.92
CA ALA A 579 -34.75 28.74 10.48
C ALA A 579 -34.04 29.72 11.43
N ASP A 580 -34.69 30.75 11.92
CA ASP A 580 -34.12 31.73 12.86
C ASP A 580 -33.77 31.09 14.21
N TYR A 581 -34.59 30.17 14.68
CA TYR A 581 -34.30 29.39 15.90
C TYR A 581 -33.05 28.56 15.76
N LEU A 582 -32.93 27.81 14.67
CA LEU A 582 -31.72 27.01 14.38
C LEU A 582 -30.49 27.87 14.08
N THR A 583 -30.68 29.06 13.48
CA THR A 583 -29.59 30.00 13.25
C THR A 583 -28.99 30.48 14.59
N SER A 584 -29.84 30.77 15.57
CA SER A 584 -29.42 31.15 16.91
C SER A 584 -28.69 30.00 17.62
N PHE A 585 -29.16 28.77 17.47
CA PHE A 585 -28.48 27.58 18.01
C PHE A 585 -27.13 27.35 17.33
N VAL A 586 -27.05 27.43 16.00
CA VAL A 586 -25.81 27.31 15.22
C VAL A 586 -24.80 28.39 15.60
N ALA A 587 -25.27 29.63 15.85
CA ALA A 587 -24.38 30.71 16.33
C ALA A 587 -23.70 30.37 17.67
N ARG A 588 -24.42 29.71 18.59
CA ARG A 588 -23.83 29.22 19.86
C ARG A 588 -22.81 28.14 19.62
N LEU A 589 -23.06 27.19 18.73
CA LEU A 589 -22.07 26.16 18.36
C LEU A 589 -20.82 26.78 17.73
N ARG A 590 -20.96 27.75 16.85
CA ARG A 590 -19.84 28.49 16.25
C ARG A 590 -18.99 29.25 17.27
N ALA A 591 -19.61 29.78 18.32
CA ALA A 591 -18.90 30.44 19.42
C ALA A 591 -18.00 29.44 20.19
N GLU A 592 -18.35 28.16 20.22
CA GLU A 592 -17.54 27.07 20.77
C GLU A 592 -16.51 26.52 19.76
N GLY A 593 -16.38 27.12 18.57
CA GLY A 593 -15.46 26.68 17.51
C GLY A 593 -15.99 25.51 16.65
N ILE A 594 -17.28 25.15 16.77
CA ILE A 594 -17.90 24.09 16.00
C ILE A 594 -18.27 24.58 14.59
N ARG A 595 -17.93 23.79 13.56
CA ARG A 595 -18.27 24.06 12.15
C ARG A 595 -19.73 23.65 11.91
N ALA A 596 -20.64 24.58 12.12
CA ALA A 596 -22.08 24.36 12.03
C ALA A 596 -22.72 25.30 11.00
N GLU A 597 -23.74 24.84 10.30
CA GLU A 597 -24.51 25.59 9.31
C GLU A 597 -25.98 25.24 9.38
N VAL A 598 -26.85 26.09 8.75
CA VAL A 598 -28.27 25.82 8.61
C VAL A 598 -28.55 25.60 7.13
N ASP A 599 -29.37 24.60 6.82
CA ASP A 599 -29.87 24.35 5.46
C ASP A 599 -31.07 25.23 5.16
N TYR A 600 -30.82 26.34 4.48
CA TYR A 600 -31.85 27.31 4.05
C TYR A 600 -32.49 26.97 2.69
N SER A 601 -32.24 25.79 2.11
CA SER A 601 -32.84 25.40 0.85
C SER A 601 -34.37 25.27 1.00
N ASP A 602 -35.10 25.44 -0.10
CA ASP A 602 -36.57 25.25 -0.16
C ASP A 602 -36.97 23.76 -0.18
N ASP A 603 -35.99 22.87 0.03
CA ASP A 603 -36.23 21.45 0.00
C ASP A 603 -37.03 20.97 1.22
N ARG A 604 -37.81 19.89 1.01
CA ARG A 604 -38.51 19.22 2.12
C ARG A 604 -37.50 18.60 3.08
N MET A 605 -37.83 18.54 4.37
CA MET A 605 -37.00 18.01 5.45
C MET A 605 -36.34 16.67 5.10
N GLN A 606 -37.09 15.72 4.52
CA GLN A 606 -36.53 14.41 4.14
C GLN A 606 -35.41 14.51 3.08
N LYS A 607 -35.51 15.48 2.15
CA LYS A 607 -34.47 15.72 1.14
C LYS A 607 -33.24 16.37 1.79
N LYS A 608 -33.43 17.34 2.68
CA LYS A 608 -32.35 17.96 3.47
C LYS A 608 -31.60 16.89 4.30
N ILE A 609 -32.33 16.01 4.98
CA ILE A 609 -31.74 14.87 5.72
C ILE A 609 -30.94 13.98 4.78
N ARG A 610 -31.50 13.60 3.63
CA ARG A 610 -30.81 12.76 2.64
C ARG A 610 -29.54 13.44 2.13
N THR A 611 -29.58 14.72 1.83
CA THR A 611 -28.39 15.49 1.39
C THR A 611 -27.32 15.50 2.48
N ALA A 612 -27.68 15.78 3.73
CA ALA A 612 -26.74 15.76 4.85
C ALA A 612 -26.12 14.36 5.08
N GLN A 613 -26.92 13.30 4.94
CA GLN A 613 -26.43 11.93 5.01
C GLN A 613 -25.47 11.59 3.85
N GLN A 614 -25.76 12.02 2.63
CA GLN A 614 -24.86 11.85 1.48
C GLN A 614 -23.54 12.59 1.69
N GLN A 615 -23.58 13.78 2.27
CA GLN A 615 -22.41 14.57 2.65
C GLN A 615 -21.73 14.07 3.94
N LYS A 616 -22.20 12.96 4.52
CA LYS A 616 -21.60 12.31 5.71
C LYS A 616 -21.51 13.21 6.94
N VAL A 617 -22.42 14.20 7.07
CA VAL A 617 -22.45 15.12 8.22
C VAL A 617 -22.70 14.34 9.52
N PRO A 618 -21.87 14.50 10.58
CA PRO A 618 -22.01 13.74 11.82
C PRO A 618 -23.33 14.01 12.55
N PHE A 619 -23.70 15.28 12.68
CA PHE A 619 -24.90 15.71 13.42
C PHE A 619 -25.87 16.46 12.52
N MET A 620 -27.09 15.97 12.39
CA MET A 620 -28.21 16.69 11.85
C MET A 620 -29.09 17.15 13.02
N VAL A 621 -29.33 18.43 13.15
CA VAL A 621 -30.17 19.02 14.22
C VAL A 621 -31.43 19.54 13.63
N ILE A 622 -32.55 18.98 14.03
CA ILE A 622 -33.91 19.27 13.51
C ILE A 622 -34.68 20.06 14.56
N ALA A 623 -35.42 21.05 14.14
CA ALA A 623 -36.37 21.72 14.99
C ALA A 623 -37.73 21.94 14.28
N GLY A 624 -38.79 21.71 15.04
CA GLY A 624 -40.18 21.97 14.69
C GLY A 624 -40.89 22.85 15.72
N ASP A 625 -42.20 23.02 15.60
CA ASP A 625 -43.01 23.84 16.52
C ASP A 625 -42.82 23.45 17.99
N ASP A 626 -42.82 22.13 18.29
CA ASP A 626 -42.64 21.59 19.63
C ASP A 626 -41.27 21.89 20.20
N ASP A 627 -40.20 21.74 19.38
CA ASP A 627 -38.85 22.05 19.79
C ASP A 627 -38.66 23.54 20.08
N VAL A 628 -39.20 24.41 19.22
CA VAL A 628 -39.17 25.88 19.42
C VAL A 628 -39.88 26.25 20.71
N ALA A 629 -41.08 25.72 20.94
CA ALA A 629 -41.90 26.00 22.13
C ALA A 629 -41.20 25.50 23.42
N ALA A 630 -40.54 24.36 23.38
CA ALA A 630 -39.88 23.74 24.54
C ALA A 630 -38.44 24.23 24.75
N GLY A 631 -37.85 24.98 23.83
CA GLY A 631 -36.43 25.36 23.88
C GLY A 631 -35.46 24.15 23.70
N THR A 632 -35.85 23.23 22.83
CA THR A 632 -35.08 21.98 22.55
C THR A 632 -34.72 21.85 21.09
N VAL A 633 -33.92 20.83 20.79
CA VAL A 633 -33.63 20.37 19.43
C VAL A 633 -33.66 18.86 19.38
N SER A 634 -33.85 18.31 18.19
CA SER A 634 -33.86 16.87 17.95
C SER A 634 -32.68 16.49 17.10
N PHE A 635 -31.81 15.58 17.61
CA PHE A 635 -30.68 15.06 16.86
C PHE A 635 -31.08 13.89 15.97
N ARG A 636 -30.54 13.88 14.77
CA ARG A 636 -30.40 12.70 13.93
C ARG A 636 -28.93 12.52 13.60
N TYR A 637 -28.38 11.41 14.00
CA TYR A 637 -26.98 11.09 13.79
C TYR A 637 -26.74 10.45 12.40
N ARG A 638 -25.51 10.46 11.96
CA ARG A 638 -25.10 9.92 10.66
C ARG A 638 -25.45 8.43 10.49
N ASP A 639 -25.42 7.64 11.54
CA ASP A 639 -25.83 6.23 11.57
C ASP A 639 -27.36 6.02 11.49
N GLY A 640 -28.14 7.12 11.51
CA GLY A 640 -29.60 7.09 11.47
C GLY A 640 -30.26 7.07 12.84
N SER A 641 -29.53 6.85 13.93
CA SER A 641 -30.05 6.96 15.28
C SER A 641 -30.54 8.37 15.63
N GLN A 642 -31.41 8.50 16.63
CA GLN A 642 -32.06 9.78 16.95
C GLN A 642 -32.10 9.99 18.48
N ARG A 643 -32.08 11.27 18.86
CA ARG A 643 -32.30 11.73 20.23
C ARG A 643 -33.14 13.00 20.18
N ASN A 644 -34.40 12.94 20.60
CA ASN A 644 -35.36 14.03 20.46
C ASN A 644 -35.47 14.86 21.75
N GLY A 645 -35.90 16.13 21.61
CA GLY A 645 -36.23 17.01 22.72
C GLY A 645 -35.05 17.33 23.63
N VAL A 646 -33.84 17.52 23.08
CA VAL A 646 -32.63 17.82 23.86
C VAL A 646 -32.58 19.32 24.14
N PRO A 647 -32.49 19.78 25.41
CA PRO A 647 -32.32 21.19 25.76
C PRO A 647 -31.14 21.83 25.05
N LEU A 648 -31.25 23.09 24.62
CA LEU A 648 -30.21 23.76 23.84
C LEU A 648 -28.84 23.77 24.50
N ASP A 649 -28.74 23.96 25.81
CA ASP A 649 -27.47 23.96 26.55
C ASP A 649 -26.84 22.59 26.55
N GLU A 650 -27.62 21.55 26.77
CA GLU A 650 -27.19 20.16 26.71
C GLU A 650 -26.74 19.76 25.29
N ALA A 651 -27.47 20.23 24.28
CA ALA A 651 -27.16 19.98 22.88
C ALA A 651 -25.78 20.59 22.47
N VAL A 652 -25.53 21.84 22.88
CA VAL A 652 -24.23 22.50 22.67
C VAL A 652 -23.11 21.75 23.40
N ALA A 653 -23.34 21.40 24.67
CA ALA A 653 -22.35 20.67 25.47
C ALA A 653 -22.03 19.30 24.85
N HIS A 654 -23.04 18.56 24.40
CA HIS A 654 -22.88 17.25 23.77
C HIS A 654 -22.02 17.33 22.50
N VAL A 655 -22.33 18.22 21.57
CA VAL A 655 -21.56 18.36 20.32
C VAL A 655 -20.12 18.79 20.63
N THR A 656 -19.95 19.76 21.52
CA THR A 656 -18.63 20.27 21.90
C THR A 656 -17.77 19.19 22.52
N GLU A 657 -18.32 18.36 23.41
CA GLU A 657 -17.60 17.26 24.04
C GLU A 657 -17.19 16.21 23.01
N VAL A 658 -18.08 15.75 22.11
CA VAL A 658 -17.76 14.79 21.07
C VAL A 658 -16.64 15.28 20.15
N VAL A 659 -16.67 16.57 19.77
CA VAL A 659 -15.64 17.15 18.91
C VAL A 659 -14.30 17.26 19.65
N ARG A 660 -14.29 17.73 20.90
CA ARG A 660 -13.07 17.93 21.69
C ARG A 660 -12.41 16.62 22.13
N SER A 661 -13.23 15.62 22.50
CA SER A 661 -12.72 14.28 22.88
C SER A 661 -12.34 13.41 21.68
N ARG A 662 -12.62 13.88 20.45
CA ARG A 662 -12.35 13.15 19.19
C ARG A 662 -13.06 11.81 19.09
N THR A 663 -14.27 11.70 19.63
CA THR A 663 -15.09 10.49 19.60
C THR A 663 -16.05 10.49 18.41
N ASN A 664 -16.62 9.31 18.09
CA ASN A 664 -17.68 9.21 17.12
C ASN A 664 -19.02 9.69 17.71
N ALA A 665 -19.85 10.34 16.86
CA ALA A 665 -21.19 10.77 17.27
C ALA A 665 -22.15 9.59 17.36
N GLY A 666 -22.94 9.55 18.42
CA GLY A 666 -24.02 8.59 18.65
C GLY A 666 -24.95 9.04 19.78
N PRO A 667 -26.13 8.44 19.92
CA PRO A 667 -27.11 8.80 20.97
C PRO A 667 -26.72 8.23 22.33
N SER A 668 -25.96 7.14 22.38
CA SER A 668 -25.44 6.54 23.62
C SER A 668 -24.15 7.22 24.05
N ALA A 669 -24.01 7.42 25.36
CA ALA A 669 -22.86 8.06 25.97
C ALA A 669 -21.56 7.22 25.94
N GLU A 670 -21.56 6.07 25.29
CA GLU A 670 -20.35 5.27 25.03
C GLU A 670 -19.58 5.89 23.87
N LEU A 671 -18.79 6.86 24.23
CA LEU A 671 -17.84 7.56 23.39
C LEU A 671 -16.73 6.58 22.99
N THR A 672 -16.82 6.00 21.80
CA THR A 672 -15.66 5.33 21.21
C THR A 672 -14.78 6.39 20.52
N ARG A 673 -13.52 6.51 20.93
CA ARG A 673 -12.51 7.21 20.12
C ARG A 673 -12.58 6.64 18.71
N GLY A 674 -12.56 7.51 17.69
CA GLY A 674 -12.72 7.12 16.28
C GLY A 674 -11.64 6.17 15.80
N GLY A 675 -11.68 4.95 16.28
CA GLY A 675 -10.87 3.82 15.91
C GLY A 675 -11.79 2.65 15.57
N ASN A 676 -11.31 1.77 14.72
CA ASN A 676 -11.93 0.47 14.48
C ASN A 676 -12.29 -0.19 15.82
N PRO A 677 -13.45 -0.85 15.97
CA PRO A 677 -13.75 -1.61 17.16
C PRO A 677 -12.58 -2.57 17.43
N ARG A 678 -12.11 -2.57 18.67
CA ARG A 678 -10.97 -3.41 19.10
C ARG A 678 -11.21 -4.82 18.58
N LYS A 679 -10.24 -5.36 17.83
CA LYS A 679 -10.19 -6.78 17.48
C LYS A 679 -10.29 -7.61 18.76
N GLY A 680 -11.47 -8.12 19.11
CA GLY A 680 -11.72 -8.90 20.32
C GLY A 680 -13.18 -9.18 20.56
N GLU A 681 -14.08 -8.35 20.14
CA GLU A 681 -15.52 -8.63 20.21
C GLU A 681 -15.96 -9.31 18.92
N ARG A 682 -16.07 -10.63 18.96
CA ARG A 682 -16.87 -11.39 18.00
C ARG A 682 -18.28 -10.84 18.11
N VAL A 683 -18.76 -10.20 17.03
CA VAL A 683 -20.19 -10.07 16.82
C VAL A 683 -20.71 -11.51 16.73
N THR A 684 -21.32 -11.99 17.80
CA THR A 684 -22.15 -13.17 17.73
C THR A 684 -23.33 -12.80 16.84
N GLU A 685 -23.37 -13.40 15.66
CA GLU A 685 -24.59 -13.49 14.86
C GLU A 685 -25.62 -14.25 15.69
N GLU A 686 -26.55 -13.54 16.31
CA GLU A 686 -27.87 -14.06 16.70
C GLU A 686 -28.93 -12.98 16.43
N ALA A 687 -29.81 -13.34 15.48
CA ALA A 687 -31.10 -12.87 15.02
C ALA A 687 -31.09 -12.20 13.66
#